data_76b4a639781791109bf56c05cd79cad0
#
_entry.id   76b4a639781791109bf56c05cd79cad0
#
_cell.length_a   1.000
_cell.length_b   1.000
_cell.length_c   1.000
_cell.angle_alpha   90.00
_cell.angle_beta   90.00
_cell.angle_gamma   90.00
#
_symmetry.space_group_name_H-M   'P 1'
#
loop_
_entity.id
_entity.type
_entity.pdbx_description
1 polymer ?
#
loop_
_entity_poly.entity_id
_entity_poly.type
_entity_poly.pdbx_seq_one_letter_code
_entity_poly.pdbx_strand_id
1 'polypeptide(L)'
;MTAAAPQIEDVLALSPLQEGLFALHQLAEDGVDLYSMQFVVDIDGPVDLELLRRSAQAMLDRHPNLRAAFWDRDVPKPVQIVPVHAALPWSERVATPAEFDSIARSERRRPFDLSRGPALRVVVLSVPGETKRRMIFTAHHILVDGWSLAVFFTELLAVYRAGGAADALPAARPYRDYIVWLAKQDRSAALAGWMDYLRGVSEPLMVAYEATAGQSKPGKTELLLPAADTARLRQWAGRHGLTLNTAVLFAWAVVLSRLTDRRDVVFGTVVSGRPDQLPGVETMVGLFINAVPVVHYVSGTEAVVAQCTQVQRQSSAMRDVSYLSLSEIQREHGRGPLFDSLFVFENAPIDDAIRPATTPDGAQFLPVEMESLTHYPLTVVSHLREDELLVLIEAIADALPYLPAAEIGERMLTVLRQLPDIGDGTPDDLDIRTAAELKAHGLLAARSAPTFDTTVWEMFERQVQATPDAVALTAAGGVRHTYAELHARACRLAGELAEHGVGPETVVALVLPRSERSIVAILGVLAAGGAYLPVDVTLPSARVESIVRQASPALAITEADYSQLVGTAVPTLALDDPAAVDSISRRSAAAPTVDRRPEQSAYVIFTSGSTGEPKGVVGTNAAVLSYFADHAERVYRAARARLGRPLRIAHAWSLSFDASWQPMVGLLDGHEIHLFDAEEMRDADRLVEGIAIGQIDMIDTTPSMFVQLSAAGLLDHNLSVLALGGEAINTGLWDQLRGLSQMVYNCYGPTEMTVEAVVAAV
;
A
#
# COMPACT_ATOMS: atom_id res chain seq x y z
N MET A 1 59.18 12.94 -10.59
CA MET A 1 58.98 12.78 -12.04
C MET A 1 57.56 13.19 -12.34
N THR A 2 57.34 14.35 -12.97
CA THR A 2 56.03 14.77 -13.47
C THR A 2 55.63 13.77 -14.55
N ALA A 3 54.58 12.98 -14.27
CA ALA A 3 53.99 12.11 -15.30
C ALA A 3 53.59 12.99 -16.49
N ALA A 4 54.03 12.61 -17.71
CA ALA A 4 53.59 13.26 -18.92
C ALA A 4 52.08 13.22 -18.97
N ALA A 5 51.45 14.33 -19.36
CA ALA A 5 49.99 14.36 -19.55
C ALA A 5 49.57 13.23 -20.51
N PRO A 6 48.52 12.48 -20.22
CA PRO A 6 48.08 11.40 -21.09
C PRO A 6 47.74 11.98 -22.47
N GLN A 7 48.20 11.31 -23.53
CA GLN A 7 47.83 11.67 -24.92
C GLN A 7 46.35 11.34 -25.09
N ILE A 8 45.55 12.34 -25.48
CA ILE A 8 44.10 12.22 -25.71
C ILE A 8 43.86 11.72 -27.13
N GLU A 9 43.07 10.68 -27.28
CA GLU A 9 42.59 10.14 -28.56
C GLU A 9 41.32 10.88 -29.03
N ASP A 10 40.37 11.07 -28.06
CA ASP A 10 39.09 11.67 -28.38
C ASP A 10 38.48 12.41 -27.17
N VAL A 11 37.56 13.35 -27.44
CA VAL A 11 36.72 14.03 -26.49
C VAL A 11 35.27 13.96 -26.98
N LEU A 12 34.42 13.24 -26.25
CA LEU A 12 33.05 12.97 -26.65
C LEU A 12 32.05 13.61 -25.66
N ALA A 13 30.89 13.98 -26.17
CA ALA A 13 29.74 14.31 -25.30
C ALA A 13 29.27 13.08 -24.57
N LEU A 14 28.55 13.28 -23.48
CA LEU A 14 27.87 12.20 -22.77
C LEU A 14 26.60 11.79 -23.53
N SER A 15 26.24 10.50 -23.42
CA SER A 15 24.92 10.04 -23.83
C SER A 15 23.86 10.47 -22.79
N PRO A 16 22.55 10.44 -23.12
CA PRO A 16 21.49 10.89 -22.21
C PRO A 16 21.52 10.24 -20.84
N LEU A 17 21.73 8.93 -20.77
CA LEU A 17 21.81 8.24 -19.49
C LEU A 17 23.16 8.50 -18.78
N GLN A 18 24.27 8.66 -19.54
CA GLN A 18 25.56 9.03 -18.94
C GLN A 18 25.47 10.37 -18.21
N GLU A 19 24.75 11.37 -18.74
CA GLU A 19 24.52 12.65 -18.06
C GLU A 19 23.84 12.44 -16.69
N GLY A 20 22.80 11.61 -16.65
CA GLY A 20 22.09 11.28 -15.41
C GLY A 20 22.95 10.52 -14.40
N LEU A 21 23.67 9.48 -14.84
CA LEU A 21 24.55 8.69 -13.99
C LEU A 21 25.73 9.50 -13.43
N PHE A 22 26.29 10.39 -14.25
CA PHE A 22 27.35 11.27 -13.82
C PHE A 22 26.89 12.26 -12.74
N ALA A 23 25.70 12.85 -12.91
CA ALA A 23 25.11 13.73 -11.92
C ALA A 23 24.80 12.98 -10.61
N LEU A 24 24.25 11.77 -10.67
CA LEU A 24 23.96 10.94 -9.50
C LEU A 24 25.24 10.51 -8.78
N HIS A 25 26.31 10.20 -9.52
CA HIS A 25 27.64 9.90 -8.93
C HIS A 25 28.19 11.10 -8.14
N GLN A 26 28.01 12.33 -8.63
CA GLN A 26 28.45 13.54 -7.94
C GLN A 26 27.64 13.86 -6.67
N LEU A 27 26.37 13.46 -6.65
CA LEU A 27 25.46 13.66 -5.50
C LEU A 27 25.57 12.58 -4.45
N ALA A 28 26.26 11.45 -4.73
CA ALA A 28 26.42 10.37 -3.78
C ALA A 28 27.29 10.81 -2.59
N GLU A 29 26.66 11.19 -1.50
CA GLU A 29 27.29 11.38 -0.19
C GLU A 29 27.60 9.99 0.40
N ASP A 30 28.76 9.77 1.01
CA ASP A 30 29.14 8.54 1.74
C ASP A 30 29.45 7.24 0.96
N GLY A 31 29.85 7.30 -0.30
CA GLY A 31 30.74 6.25 -0.84
C GLY A 31 30.12 4.93 -1.30
N VAL A 32 28.81 4.75 -1.32
CA VAL A 32 28.19 3.58 -1.96
C VAL A 32 27.65 3.99 -3.35
N ASP A 33 28.42 3.65 -4.37
CA ASP A 33 28.02 3.84 -5.76
C ASP A 33 27.08 2.70 -6.19
N LEU A 34 25.77 2.98 -6.27
CA LEU A 34 24.74 2.02 -6.69
C LEU A 34 24.95 1.52 -8.12
N TYR A 35 25.64 2.31 -8.95
CA TYR A 35 25.88 2.02 -10.36
C TYR A 35 27.15 1.23 -10.64
N SER A 36 27.79 0.68 -9.62
CA SER A 36 28.85 -0.31 -9.77
C SER A 36 28.24 -1.66 -10.14
N MET A 37 28.30 -2.03 -11.41
CA MET A 37 27.93 -3.35 -11.92
C MET A 37 29.03 -4.36 -11.60
N GLN A 38 28.64 -5.59 -11.27
CA GLN A 38 29.61 -6.66 -11.03
C GLN A 38 29.19 -7.94 -11.74
N PHE A 39 30.14 -8.57 -12.44
CA PHE A 39 29.99 -9.89 -13.03
C PHE A 39 31.02 -10.83 -12.43
N VAL A 40 30.54 -11.90 -11.84
CA VAL A 40 31.35 -12.91 -11.13
C VAL A 40 31.37 -14.20 -11.93
N VAL A 41 32.55 -14.72 -12.23
CA VAL A 41 32.72 -15.94 -13.00
C VAL A 41 33.68 -16.88 -12.24
N ASP A 42 33.23 -18.08 -11.96
CA ASP A 42 34.12 -19.16 -11.50
C ASP A 42 34.86 -19.77 -12.70
N ILE A 43 36.13 -20.01 -12.55
CA ILE A 43 36.96 -20.65 -13.55
C ILE A 43 37.50 -21.95 -12.95
N ASP A 44 37.21 -23.05 -13.59
CA ASP A 44 37.71 -24.37 -13.21
C ASP A 44 38.58 -24.96 -14.33
N GLY A 45 39.70 -25.58 -13.96
CA GLY A 45 40.67 -26.14 -14.88
C GLY A 45 41.87 -25.25 -15.19
N PRO A 46 42.71 -25.64 -16.15
CA PRO A 46 43.95 -24.95 -16.47
C PRO A 46 43.71 -23.67 -17.26
N VAL A 47 43.74 -22.51 -16.58
CA VAL A 47 43.69 -21.20 -17.23
C VAL A 47 45.02 -20.50 -17.17
N ASP A 48 45.48 -19.95 -18.30
CA ASP A 48 46.63 -19.07 -18.38
C ASP A 48 46.22 -17.65 -17.96
N LEU A 49 46.55 -17.23 -16.73
CA LEU A 49 46.14 -15.93 -16.17
C LEU A 49 46.84 -14.76 -16.88
N GLU A 50 48.07 -14.95 -17.35
CA GLU A 50 48.77 -13.89 -18.09
C GLU A 50 48.19 -13.70 -19.49
N LEU A 51 47.77 -14.77 -20.14
CA LEU A 51 47.04 -14.70 -21.41
C LEU A 51 45.67 -14.06 -21.19
N LEU A 52 44.94 -14.42 -20.12
CA LEU A 52 43.66 -13.83 -19.76
C LEU A 52 43.77 -12.33 -19.49
N ARG A 53 44.80 -11.91 -18.74
CA ARG A 53 45.11 -10.51 -18.47
C ARG A 53 45.41 -9.73 -19.77
N ARG A 54 46.25 -10.29 -20.64
CA ARG A 54 46.54 -9.69 -21.94
C ARG A 54 45.31 -9.60 -22.87
N SER A 55 44.48 -10.64 -22.86
CA SER A 55 43.23 -10.65 -23.61
C SER A 55 42.22 -9.58 -23.07
N ALA A 56 42.13 -9.41 -21.76
CA ALA A 56 41.31 -8.38 -21.16
C ALA A 56 41.87 -6.95 -21.44
N GLN A 57 43.20 -6.77 -21.43
CA GLN A 57 43.81 -5.51 -21.88
C GLN A 57 43.49 -5.20 -23.37
N ALA A 58 43.57 -6.22 -24.20
CA ALA A 58 43.22 -6.08 -25.62
C ALA A 58 41.78 -5.63 -25.86
N MET A 59 40.85 -5.93 -24.96
CA MET A 59 39.47 -5.43 -24.99
C MET A 59 39.39 -3.91 -24.72
N LEU A 60 40.23 -3.36 -23.81
CA LEU A 60 40.33 -1.93 -23.57
C LEU A 60 40.92 -1.20 -24.78
N ASP A 61 41.90 -1.82 -25.42
CA ASP A 61 42.52 -1.25 -26.60
C ASP A 61 41.58 -1.28 -27.80
N ARG A 62 40.77 -2.31 -27.93
CA ARG A 62 39.76 -2.51 -28.98
C ARG A 62 38.56 -1.58 -28.88
N HIS A 63 38.11 -1.27 -27.64
CA HIS A 63 36.93 -0.44 -27.36
C HIS A 63 37.33 0.85 -26.63
N PRO A 64 37.68 1.93 -27.35
CA PRO A 64 38.26 3.15 -26.80
C PRO A 64 37.46 3.79 -25.66
N ASN A 65 36.13 3.76 -25.72
CA ASN A 65 35.25 4.30 -24.67
C ASN A 65 35.42 3.63 -23.30
N LEU A 66 35.90 2.39 -23.25
CA LEU A 66 36.17 1.71 -21.96
C LEU A 66 37.35 2.37 -21.21
N ARG A 67 38.19 3.15 -21.89
CA ARG A 67 39.28 3.93 -21.28
C ARG A 67 38.85 5.30 -20.82
N ALA A 68 37.59 5.71 -21.07
CA ALA A 68 37.11 7.05 -20.80
C ALA A 68 37.22 7.47 -19.34
N ALA A 69 37.61 8.72 -19.14
CA ALA A 69 37.40 9.50 -17.91
C ALA A 69 36.30 10.53 -18.18
N PHE A 70 35.56 10.90 -17.12
CA PHE A 70 34.44 11.84 -17.21
C PHE A 70 34.81 13.14 -16.51
N TRP A 71 34.64 14.26 -17.18
CA TRP A 71 35.16 15.55 -16.75
C TRP A 71 34.14 16.67 -16.93
N ASP A 72 33.97 17.51 -15.91
CA ASP A 72 33.02 18.63 -15.90
C ASP A 72 33.64 20.00 -15.54
N ARG A 73 34.94 20.03 -15.23
CA ARG A 73 35.59 21.27 -14.81
C ARG A 73 36.06 22.08 -16.01
N ASP A 74 35.79 23.38 -15.99
CA ASP A 74 36.20 24.33 -17.06
C ASP A 74 35.67 23.98 -18.45
N VAL A 75 34.52 23.25 -18.50
CA VAL A 75 33.82 22.92 -19.75
C VAL A 75 32.32 23.28 -19.60
N PRO A 76 31.67 23.72 -20.72
CA PRO A 76 30.25 24.14 -20.65
C PRO A 76 29.26 22.97 -20.33
N LYS A 77 29.66 21.74 -20.63
CA LYS A 77 28.96 20.50 -20.33
C LYS A 77 29.97 19.40 -20.04
N PRO A 78 29.60 18.40 -19.22
CA PRO A 78 30.44 17.24 -18.98
C PRO A 78 30.83 16.52 -20.26
N VAL A 79 32.06 16.00 -20.33
CA VAL A 79 32.63 15.30 -21.48
C VAL A 79 33.29 13.99 -21.07
N GLN A 80 33.38 13.07 -22.04
CA GLN A 80 34.22 11.87 -21.95
C GLN A 80 35.58 12.19 -22.56
N ILE A 81 36.67 12.02 -21.82
CA ILE A 81 38.03 12.14 -22.29
C ILE A 81 38.57 10.73 -22.49
N VAL A 82 38.84 10.36 -23.73
CA VAL A 82 39.36 9.05 -24.12
C VAL A 82 40.86 9.14 -24.33
N PRO A 83 41.69 8.55 -23.45
CA PRO A 83 43.14 8.54 -23.68
C PRO A 83 43.50 7.48 -24.73
N VAL A 84 44.60 7.72 -25.43
CA VAL A 84 45.17 6.75 -26.42
C VAL A 84 45.45 5.40 -25.75
N HIS A 85 45.87 5.42 -24.50
CA HIS A 85 46.25 4.23 -23.74
C HIS A 85 45.74 4.32 -22.33
N ALA A 86 45.23 3.19 -21.78
CA ALA A 86 44.95 3.02 -20.37
C ALA A 86 45.29 1.58 -19.96
N ALA A 87 45.95 1.42 -18.86
CA ALA A 87 46.23 0.07 -18.28
C ALA A 87 44.93 -0.45 -17.60
N LEU A 88 44.60 -1.71 -17.87
CA LEU A 88 43.50 -2.39 -17.17
C LEU A 88 43.87 -2.53 -15.68
N PRO A 89 43.08 -2.03 -14.76
CA PRO A 89 43.25 -2.33 -13.32
C PRO A 89 43.01 -3.82 -13.05
N TRP A 90 44.12 -4.58 -12.96
CA TRP A 90 44.14 -6.02 -12.75
C TRP A 90 44.81 -6.35 -11.44
N SER A 91 44.23 -7.22 -10.65
CA SER A 91 44.87 -7.75 -9.44
C SER A 91 44.57 -9.23 -9.22
N GLU A 92 45.61 -9.95 -8.73
CA GLU A 92 45.50 -11.35 -8.36
C GLU A 92 45.68 -11.50 -6.86
N ARG A 93 44.80 -12.28 -6.24
CA ARG A 93 44.83 -12.50 -4.79
C ARG A 93 44.64 -13.98 -4.47
N VAL A 94 45.27 -14.43 -3.41
CA VAL A 94 45.05 -15.75 -2.83
C VAL A 94 43.92 -15.63 -1.82
N ALA A 95 42.90 -16.50 -1.93
CA ALA A 95 41.77 -16.55 -1.02
C ALA A 95 41.19 -17.97 -0.93
N THR A 96 40.52 -18.27 0.15
CA THR A 96 39.74 -19.50 0.28
C THR A 96 38.36 -19.38 -0.39
N PRO A 97 37.71 -20.46 -0.80
CA PRO A 97 36.36 -20.41 -1.36
C PRO A 97 35.34 -19.74 -0.46
N ALA A 98 35.48 -19.84 0.86
CA ALA A 98 34.61 -19.21 1.83
C ALA A 98 34.73 -17.66 1.84
N GLU A 99 35.84 -17.11 1.37
CA GLU A 99 36.08 -15.67 1.30
C GLU A 99 35.64 -15.04 -0.02
N PHE A 100 35.40 -15.85 -1.05
CA PHE A 100 35.12 -15.40 -2.42
C PHE A 100 33.96 -14.38 -2.47
N ASP A 101 32.82 -14.68 -1.87
CA ASP A 101 31.66 -13.79 -1.90
C ASP A 101 31.86 -12.52 -1.07
N SER A 102 32.61 -12.60 0.04
CA SER A 102 32.91 -11.42 0.85
C SER A 102 33.84 -10.45 0.12
N ILE A 103 34.82 -10.99 -0.63
CA ILE A 103 35.74 -10.19 -1.46
C ILE A 103 34.99 -9.58 -2.63
N ALA A 104 34.11 -10.33 -3.30
CA ALA A 104 33.28 -9.81 -4.38
C ALA A 104 32.44 -8.63 -3.90
N ARG A 105 31.71 -8.78 -2.78
CA ARG A 105 30.95 -7.69 -2.16
C ARG A 105 31.82 -6.47 -1.78
N SER A 106 33.04 -6.69 -1.26
CA SER A 106 33.95 -5.61 -0.92
C SER A 106 34.43 -4.85 -2.17
N GLU A 107 34.80 -5.59 -3.23
CA GLU A 107 35.20 -4.97 -4.50
C GLU A 107 34.06 -4.18 -5.13
N ARG A 108 32.83 -4.67 -5.06
CA ARG A 108 31.67 -3.94 -5.59
C ARG A 108 31.44 -2.60 -4.88
N ARG A 109 31.64 -2.55 -3.56
CA ARG A 109 31.48 -1.33 -2.75
C ARG A 109 32.62 -0.30 -2.91
N ARG A 110 33.74 -0.71 -3.51
CA ARG A 110 34.87 0.20 -3.70
C ARG A 110 34.54 1.20 -4.81
N PRO A 111 34.47 2.51 -4.52
CA PRO A 111 34.03 3.51 -5.47
C PRO A 111 35.04 3.65 -6.64
N PHE A 112 34.55 4.18 -7.76
CA PHE A 112 35.36 4.59 -8.89
C PHE A 112 35.61 6.10 -8.85
N ASP A 113 36.82 6.54 -9.19
CA ASP A 113 37.10 7.93 -9.51
C ASP A 113 36.88 8.12 -11.01
N LEU A 114 35.67 8.60 -11.38
CA LEU A 114 35.29 8.78 -12.77
C LEU A 114 36.16 9.81 -13.50
N SER A 115 36.83 10.72 -12.76
CA SER A 115 37.72 11.74 -13.35
C SER A 115 39.04 11.18 -13.83
N ARG A 116 39.41 9.95 -13.42
CA ARG A 116 40.73 9.35 -13.74
C ARG A 116 40.64 8.19 -14.70
N GLY A 117 39.50 7.54 -14.86
CA GLY A 117 39.35 6.34 -15.70
C GLY A 117 40.49 5.34 -15.67
N PRO A 118 40.35 4.14 -16.23
CA PRO A 118 39.09 3.53 -16.64
C PRO A 118 38.23 3.15 -15.43
N ALA A 119 36.93 3.37 -15.53
CA ALA A 119 35.99 3.04 -14.45
C ALA A 119 35.58 1.56 -14.50
N LEU A 120 36.55 0.68 -14.60
CA LEU A 120 36.41 -0.77 -14.53
C LEU A 120 37.65 -1.41 -13.92
N ARG A 121 37.52 -2.62 -13.35
CA ARG A 121 38.63 -3.39 -12.76
C ARG A 121 38.34 -4.89 -12.75
N VAL A 122 39.41 -5.68 -12.73
CA VAL A 122 39.33 -7.14 -12.63
C VAL A 122 40.13 -7.62 -11.43
N VAL A 123 39.52 -8.47 -10.63
CA VAL A 123 40.20 -9.19 -9.53
C VAL A 123 40.09 -10.68 -9.79
N VAL A 124 41.19 -11.41 -9.76
CA VAL A 124 41.21 -12.86 -9.86
C VAL A 124 41.61 -13.45 -8.51
N LEU A 125 40.72 -14.28 -7.97
CA LEU A 125 40.98 -15.03 -6.73
C LEU A 125 41.42 -16.45 -7.08
N SER A 126 42.51 -16.90 -6.44
CA SER A 126 43.08 -18.25 -6.64
C SER A 126 43.10 -19.01 -5.31
N VAL A 127 42.78 -20.30 -5.34
CA VAL A 127 42.87 -21.20 -4.20
C VAL A 127 44.22 -21.89 -4.22
N PRO A 128 45.03 -21.87 -3.14
CA PRO A 128 46.33 -22.53 -3.11
C PRO A 128 46.22 -24.04 -3.39
N GLY A 129 46.97 -24.50 -4.37
CA GLY A 129 47.03 -25.93 -4.72
C GLY A 129 45.88 -26.45 -5.53
N GLU A 130 44.92 -25.60 -5.95
CA GLU A 130 43.78 -25.96 -6.78
C GLU A 130 43.81 -25.26 -8.13
N THR A 131 43.08 -25.81 -9.10
CA THR A 131 42.81 -25.16 -10.40
C THR A 131 41.65 -24.16 -10.35
N LYS A 132 40.85 -24.18 -9.26
CA LYS A 132 39.71 -23.34 -9.07
C LYS A 132 40.09 -21.88 -8.84
N ARG A 133 39.46 -20.99 -9.58
CA ARG A 133 39.62 -19.54 -9.48
C ARG A 133 38.28 -18.83 -9.58
N ARG A 134 38.26 -17.58 -9.13
CA ARG A 134 37.10 -16.70 -9.35
C ARG A 134 37.57 -15.39 -9.98
N MET A 135 37.00 -15.01 -11.11
CA MET A 135 37.20 -13.71 -11.72
C MET A 135 36.03 -12.79 -11.33
N ILE A 136 36.37 -11.64 -10.80
CA ILE A 136 35.42 -10.59 -10.41
C ILE A 136 35.68 -9.40 -11.34
N PHE A 137 34.77 -9.16 -12.26
CA PHE A 137 34.76 -8.00 -13.14
C PHE A 137 33.82 -6.95 -12.53
N THR A 138 34.32 -5.78 -12.22
CA THR A 138 33.51 -4.66 -11.71
C THR A 138 33.69 -3.46 -12.62
N ALA A 139 32.58 -2.86 -13.08
CA ALA A 139 32.59 -1.66 -13.92
C ALA A 139 31.50 -0.68 -13.46
N HIS A 140 31.76 0.60 -13.59
CA HIS A 140 30.69 1.59 -13.44
C HIS A 140 29.75 1.54 -14.65
N HIS A 141 28.45 1.55 -14.42
CA HIS A 141 27.41 1.45 -15.45
C HIS A 141 27.52 2.56 -16.51
N ILE A 142 28.16 3.70 -16.18
CA ILE A 142 28.41 4.79 -17.12
C ILE A 142 29.23 4.37 -18.35
N LEU A 143 30.01 3.29 -18.27
CA LEU A 143 30.83 2.76 -19.37
C LEU A 143 30.07 1.77 -20.25
N VAL A 144 29.23 0.92 -19.66
CA VAL A 144 28.65 -0.26 -20.31
C VAL A 144 27.24 -0.56 -19.82
N ASP A 145 26.43 -1.16 -20.67
CA ASP A 145 25.15 -1.77 -20.36
C ASP A 145 25.24 -3.30 -20.38
N GLY A 146 24.15 -4.00 -20.00
CA GLY A 146 24.08 -5.46 -19.96
C GLY A 146 24.36 -6.10 -21.34
N TRP A 147 23.83 -5.53 -22.43
CA TRP A 147 24.12 -5.99 -23.79
C TRP A 147 25.61 -5.89 -24.12
N SER A 148 26.21 -4.77 -23.80
CA SER A 148 27.65 -4.53 -24.03
C SER A 148 28.53 -5.46 -23.22
N LEU A 149 28.13 -5.86 -22.02
CA LEU A 149 28.84 -6.88 -21.24
C LEU A 149 28.81 -8.24 -21.94
N ALA A 150 27.67 -8.64 -22.50
CA ALA A 150 27.56 -9.88 -23.25
C ALA A 150 28.53 -9.88 -24.47
N VAL A 151 28.58 -8.80 -25.24
CA VAL A 151 29.52 -8.62 -26.34
C VAL A 151 30.96 -8.66 -25.82
N PHE A 152 31.28 -7.91 -24.76
CA PHE A 152 32.61 -7.85 -24.17
C PHE A 152 33.13 -9.22 -23.76
N PHE A 153 32.35 -10.01 -23.01
CA PHE A 153 32.78 -11.33 -22.55
C PHE A 153 32.89 -12.35 -23.68
N THR A 154 31.98 -12.29 -24.66
CA THR A 154 32.07 -13.12 -25.87
C THR A 154 33.37 -12.85 -26.63
N GLU A 155 33.70 -11.59 -26.88
CA GLU A 155 34.96 -11.17 -27.54
C GLU A 155 36.18 -11.50 -26.70
N LEU A 156 36.15 -11.27 -25.37
CA LEU A 156 37.24 -11.62 -24.45
C LEU A 156 37.62 -13.09 -24.55
N LEU A 157 36.62 -13.99 -24.51
CA LEU A 157 36.88 -15.42 -24.64
C LEU A 157 37.36 -15.80 -26.03
N ALA A 158 36.90 -15.14 -27.07
CA ALA A 158 37.39 -15.35 -28.45
C ALA A 158 38.86 -14.90 -28.58
N VAL A 159 39.24 -13.75 -28.02
CA VAL A 159 40.64 -13.28 -28.00
C VAL A 159 41.52 -14.23 -27.17
N TYR A 160 41.05 -14.70 -26.01
CA TYR A 160 41.77 -15.70 -25.22
C TYR A 160 42.02 -16.98 -26.01
N ARG A 161 40.99 -17.51 -26.70
CA ARG A 161 41.12 -18.71 -27.58
C ARG A 161 42.09 -18.50 -28.75
N ALA A 162 42.20 -17.26 -29.24
CA ALA A 162 43.12 -16.87 -30.31
C ALA A 162 44.55 -16.56 -29.80
N GLY A 163 44.90 -16.93 -28.54
CA GLY A 163 46.23 -16.69 -27.95
C GLY A 163 46.53 -15.23 -27.67
N GLY A 164 45.48 -14.38 -27.49
CA GLY A 164 45.59 -12.97 -27.22
C GLY A 164 45.55 -12.06 -28.47
N ALA A 165 45.27 -12.64 -29.68
CA ALA A 165 45.21 -11.92 -30.94
C ALA A 165 43.82 -11.30 -31.14
N ALA A 166 43.64 -9.99 -30.84
CA ALA A 166 42.39 -9.29 -31.03
C ALA A 166 42.07 -8.97 -32.53
N ASP A 167 43.06 -8.98 -33.38
CA ASP A 167 42.94 -8.82 -34.84
C ASP A 167 42.30 -10.04 -35.52
N ALA A 168 42.16 -11.17 -34.83
CA ALA A 168 41.36 -12.31 -35.28
C ALA A 168 39.85 -12.01 -35.33
N LEU A 169 39.39 -10.97 -34.62
CA LEU A 169 38.00 -10.53 -34.62
C LEU A 169 37.72 -9.49 -35.74
N PRO A 170 36.49 -9.43 -36.25
CA PRO A 170 36.07 -8.31 -37.12
C PRO A 170 36.34 -6.97 -36.45
N ALA A 171 36.62 -5.91 -37.26
CA ALA A 171 36.86 -4.58 -36.72
C ALA A 171 35.69 -4.09 -35.84
N ALA A 172 35.93 -3.69 -34.60
CA ALA A 172 34.92 -3.13 -33.74
C ALA A 172 34.49 -1.75 -34.24
N ARG A 173 33.17 -1.48 -34.26
CA ARG A 173 32.68 -0.15 -34.53
C ARG A 173 32.80 0.70 -33.25
N PRO A 174 33.42 1.94 -33.34
CA PRO A 174 33.65 2.74 -32.17
C PRO A 174 32.37 3.38 -31.63
N TYR A 175 32.24 3.47 -30.31
CA TYR A 175 31.12 4.13 -29.61
C TYR A 175 30.94 5.60 -29.99
N ARG A 176 32.02 6.25 -30.45
CA ARG A 176 31.99 7.59 -31.03
C ARG A 176 30.91 7.75 -32.11
N ASP A 177 30.71 6.74 -32.98
CA ASP A 177 29.74 6.80 -34.06
C ASP A 177 28.30 6.95 -33.51
N TYR A 178 28.02 6.34 -32.39
CA TYR A 178 26.75 6.52 -31.68
C TYR A 178 26.61 7.96 -31.14
N ILE A 179 27.64 8.50 -30.50
CA ILE A 179 27.60 9.89 -30.02
C ILE A 179 27.43 10.88 -31.18
N VAL A 180 28.07 10.64 -32.32
CA VAL A 180 27.89 11.46 -33.55
C VAL A 180 26.46 11.30 -34.10
N TRP A 181 25.89 10.10 -34.02
CA TRP A 181 24.48 9.87 -34.41
C TRP A 181 23.55 10.65 -33.49
N LEU A 182 23.73 10.59 -32.18
CA LEU A 182 22.96 11.36 -31.20
C LEU A 182 22.99 12.87 -31.45
N ALA A 183 24.16 13.41 -31.78
CA ALA A 183 24.34 14.85 -32.06
C ALA A 183 23.58 15.34 -33.31
N LYS A 184 23.17 14.43 -34.18
CA LYS A 184 22.43 14.75 -35.41
C LYS A 184 20.90 14.65 -35.24
N GLN A 185 20.44 14.19 -34.10
CA GLN A 185 19.00 14.01 -33.86
C GLN A 185 18.29 15.34 -33.61
N ASP A 186 17.04 15.45 -34.09
CA ASP A 186 16.19 16.61 -33.83
C ASP A 186 15.59 16.55 -32.40
N ARG A 187 16.32 17.16 -31.47
CA ARG A 187 15.92 17.20 -30.06
C ARG A 187 14.60 17.96 -29.84
N SER A 188 14.34 19.00 -30.65
CA SER A 188 13.12 19.82 -30.52
C SER A 188 11.88 19.04 -30.93
N ALA A 189 11.95 18.33 -32.05
CA ALA A 189 10.86 17.46 -32.51
C ALA A 189 10.61 16.31 -31.55
N ALA A 190 11.68 15.68 -31.02
CA ALA A 190 11.55 14.63 -30.02
C ALA A 190 10.89 15.13 -28.73
N LEU A 191 11.30 16.31 -28.25
CA LEU A 191 10.74 16.91 -27.04
C LEU A 191 9.25 17.24 -27.20
N ALA A 192 8.86 17.80 -28.35
CA ALA A 192 7.46 18.04 -28.70
C ALA A 192 6.65 16.73 -28.71
N GLY A 193 7.21 15.65 -29.25
CA GLY A 193 6.60 14.31 -29.22
C GLY A 193 6.40 13.78 -27.82
N TRP A 194 7.39 13.95 -26.93
CA TRP A 194 7.25 13.59 -25.51
C TRP A 194 6.19 14.42 -24.80
N MET A 195 6.11 15.73 -25.04
CA MET A 195 5.10 16.59 -24.42
C MET A 195 3.69 16.23 -24.90
N ASP A 196 3.53 15.83 -26.16
CA ASP A 196 2.26 15.31 -26.65
C ASP A 196 1.87 13.98 -25.98
N TYR A 197 2.82 13.06 -25.87
CA TYR A 197 2.61 11.77 -25.21
C TYR A 197 2.29 11.90 -23.71
N LEU A 198 2.92 12.83 -23.02
CA LEU A 198 2.74 13.10 -21.59
C LEU A 198 1.56 14.03 -21.26
N ARG A 199 0.83 14.54 -22.27
CA ARG A 199 -0.24 15.55 -22.09
C ARG A 199 -1.30 15.13 -21.09
N GLY A 200 -1.60 13.83 -20.99
CA GLY A 200 -2.59 13.26 -20.06
C GLY A 200 -2.10 13.07 -18.62
N VAL A 201 -0.81 13.23 -18.36
CA VAL A 201 -0.24 13.02 -17.02
C VAL A 201 -0.46 14.28 -16.20
N SER A 202 -1.46 14.26 -15.34
CA SER A 202 -1.81 15.38 -14.45
C SER A 202 -0.98 15.41 -13.19
N GLU A 203 -0.61 14.26 -12.65
CA GLU A 203 0.13 14.09 -11.40
C GLU A 203 1.17 12.98 -11.51
N PRO A 204 2.32 13.10 -10.82
CA PRO A 204 3.29 12.01 -10.69
C PRO A 204 2.64 10.77 -10.05
N LEU A 205 3.14 9.58 -10.39
CA LEU A 205 2.77 8.34 -9.73
C LEU A 205 3.94 7.84 -8.90
N MET A 206 3.83 8.03 -7.59
CA MET A 206 4.82 7.60 -6.61
C MET A 206 4.25 6.42 -5.82
N VAL A 207 5.03 5.35 -5.71
CA VAL A 207 4.67 4.12 -4.98
C VAL A 207 5.31 4.11 -3.60
N ALA A 208 6.49 4.72 -3.48
CA ALA A 208 7.23 4.78 -2.22
C ALA A 208 6.67 5.86 -1.29
N TYR A 209 6.55 5.49 -0.02
CA TYR A 209 6.20 6.43 1.06
C TYR A 209 7.50 7.07 1.58
N GLU A 210 7.65 8.39 1.41
CA GLU A 210 8.83 9.16 1.85
C GLU A 210 10.17 8.47 1.50
N ALA A 211 10.54 8.49 0.23
CA ALA A 211 11.78 7.90 -0.21
C ALA A 211 12.98 8.65 0.41
N THR A 212 13.53 8.12 1.48
CA THR A 212 14.90 8.40 1.91
C THR A 212 15.83 7.74 0.89
N ALA A 213 16.01 8.42 -0.24
CA ALA A 213 16.94 7.99 -1.27
C ALA A 213 18.33 7.85 -0.64
N GLY A 214 18.88 6.64 -0.61
CA GLY A 214 20.29 6.40 -0.37
C GLY A 214 20.70 5.71 0.94
N GLN A 215 19.79 5.35 1.85
CA GLN A 215 20.20 4.73 3.12
C GLN A 215 20.08 3.20 3.18
N SER A 216 19.20 2.57 2.40
CA SER A 216 19.02 1.12 2.43
C SER A 216 19.29 0.49 1.07
N LYS A 217 19.98 -0.67 1.07
CA LYS A 217 20.17 -1.48 -0.15
C LYS A 217 18.84 -2.12 -0.54
N PRO A 218 18.44 -2.09 -1.84
CA PRO A 218 17.28 -2.83 -2.31
C PRO A 218 17.40 -4.32 -2.01
N GLY A 219 16.35 -4.90 -1.44
CA GLY A 219 16.18 -6.34 -1.36
C GLY A 219 15.76 -6.90 -2.73
N LYS A 220 16.14 -8.15 -3.01
CA LYS A 220 15.77 -8.86 -4.24
C LYS A 220 14.86 -10.03 -3.94
N THR A 221 13.79 -10.18 -4.72
CA THR A 221 12.90 -11.34 -4.66
C THR A 221 12.67 -11.84 -6.07
N GLU A 222 13.05 -13.09 -6.34
CA GLU A 222 12.84 -13.77 -7.61
C GLU A 222 11.61 -14.65 -7.55
N LEU A 223 10.76 -14.54 -8.56
CA LEU A 223 9.61 -15.42 -8.78
C LEU A 223 9.66 -15.95 -10.23
N LEU A 224 9.22 -17.19 -10.41
CA LEU A 224 9.19 -17.82 -11.72
C LEU A 224 7.75 -18.11 -12.14
N LEU A 225 7.39 -17.70 -13.34
CA LEU A 225 6.23 -18.22 -14.04
C LEU A 225 6.66 -19.54 -14.69
N PRO A 226 6.07 -20.69 -14.30
CA PRO A 226 6.48 -21.98 -14.80
C PRO A 226 6.44 -22.09 -16.32
N ALA A 227 7.27 -22.96 -16.90
CA ALA A 227 7.41 -23.14 -18.35
C ALA A 227 6.06 -23.37 -19.08
N ALA A 228 5.14 -24.11 -18.48
CA ALA A 228 3.81 -24.35 -19.06
C ALA A 228 2.99 -23.06 -19.16
N ASP A 229 2.97 -22.24 -18.12
CA ASP A 229 2.25 -20.95 -18.10
C ASP A 229 2.96 -19.93 -19.01
N THR A 230 4.28 -19.91 -19.01
CA THR A 230 5.09 -19.08 -19.92
C THR A 230 4.80 -19.41 -21.38
N ALA A 231 4.72 -20.68 -21.73
CA ALA A 231 4.38 -21.13 -23.09
C ALA A 231 2.95 -20.67 -23.49
N ARG A 232 1.98 -20.81 -22.59
CA ARG A 232 0.60 -20.34 -22.80
C ARG A 232 0.55 -18.82 -23.03
N LEU A 233 1.27 -18.06 -22.21
CA LEU A 233 1.36 -16.59 -22.32
C LEU A 233 2.02 -16.18 -23.65
N ARG A 234 3.13 -16.82 -24.04
CA ARG A 234 3.79 -16.57 -25.33
C ARG A 234 2.89 -16.87 -26.51
N GLN A 235 2.16 -18.00 -26.46
CA GLN A 235 1.20 -18.39 -27.51
C GLN A 235 0.05 -17.38 -27.60
N TRP A 236 -0.48 -16.93 -26.47
CA TRP A 236 -1.52 -15.89 -26.42
C TRP A 236 -1.02 -14.58 -27.02
N ALA A 237 0.13 -14.10 -26.58
CA ALA A 237 0.75 -12.87 -27.12
C ALA A 237 0.96 -12.98 -28.63
N GLY A 238 1.54 -14.09 -29.11
CA GLY A 238 1.79 -14.33 -30.53
C GLY A 238 0.50 -14.35 -31.38
N ARG A 239 -0.58 -14.96 -30.87
CA ARG A 239 -1.88 -14.97 -31.57
C ARG A 239 -2.47 -13.56 -31.78
N HIS A 240 -2.16 -12.64 -30.88
CA HIS A 240 -2.63 -11.25 -30.92
C HIS A 240 -1.60 -10.27 -31.50
N GLY A 241 -0.47 -10.75 -32.04
CA GLY A 241 0.60 -9.90 -32.57
C GLY A 241 1.33 -9.08 -31.48
N LEU A 242 1.29 -9.55 -30.25
CA LEU A 242 1.91 -8.90 -29.10
C LEU A 242 3.26 -9.56 -28.78
N THR A 243 4.17 -8.76 -28.22
CA THR A 243 5.42 -9.29 -27.65
C THR A 243 5.21 -9.74 -26.20
N LEU A 244 6.06 -10.64 -25.71
CA LEU A 244 6.04 -11.04 -24.31
C LEU A 244 6.30 -9.84 -23.39
N ASN A 245 7.22 -8.94 -23.77
CA ASN A 245 7.45 -7.69 -23.08
C ASN A 245 6.17 -6.87 -22.91
N THR A 246 5.35 -6.75 -23.96
CA THR A 246 4.08 -6.02 -23.88
C THR A 246 3.14 -6.63 -22.85
N ALA A 247 3.03 -7.96 -22.81
CA ALA A 247 2.19 -8.66 -21.84
C ALA A 247 2.63 -8.41 -20.40
N VAL A 248 3.96 -8.49 -20.14
CA VAL A 248 4.52 -8.27 -18.78
C VAL A 248 4.41 -6.80 -18.37
N LEU A 249 4.69 -5.87 -19.28
CA LEU A 249 4.55 -4.43 -19.05
C LEU A 249 3.09 -4.06 -18.74
N PHE A 250 2.14 -4.62 -19.49
CA PHE A 250 0.72 -4.42 -19.23
C PHE A 250 0.30 -4.99 -17.87
N ALA A 251 0.76 -6.19 -17.52
CA ALA A 251 0.51 -6.77 -16.19
C ALA A 251 1.03 -5.86 -15.07
N TRP A 252 2.20 -5.26 -15.25
CA TRP A 252 2.73 -4.27 -14.32
C TRP A 252 1.84 -3.03 -14.23
N ALA A 253 1.39 -2.50 -15.36
CA ALA A 253 0.46 -1.36 -15.39
C ALA A 253 -0.85 -1.65 -14.65
N VAL A 254 -1.42 -2.86 -14.80
CA VAL A 254 -2.62 -3.29 -14.06
C VAL A 254 -2.34 -3.37 -12.56
N VAL A 255 -1.23 -3.98 -12.15
CA VAL A 255 -0.85 -4.06 -10.73
C VAL A 255 -0.67 -2.67 -10.14
N LEU A 256 0.07 -1.77 -10.80
CA LEU A 256 0.23 -0.37 -10.36
C LEU A 256 -1.12 0.34 -10.22
N SER A 257 -1.99 0.21 -11.22
CA SER A 257 -3.32 0.82 -11.20
C SER A 257 -4.11 0.42 -9.96
N ARG A 258 -4.06 -0.86 -9.58
CA ARG A 258 -4.77 -1.37 -8.41
C ARG A 258 -4.11 -0.99 -7.08
N LEU A 259 -2.77 -0.97 -7.03
CA LEU A 259 -2.04 -0.61 -5.81
C LEU A 259 -2.16 0.88 -5.48
N THR A 260 -2.34 1.73 -6.49
CA THR A 260 -2.43 3.18 -6.32
C THR A 260 -3.84 3.74 -6.42
N ASP A 261 -4.83 2.89 -6.70
CA ASP A 261 -6.22 3.26 -6.98
C ASP A 261 -6.34 4.31 -8.11
N ARG A 262 -5.42 4.24 -9.10
CA ARG A 262 -5.38 5.16 -10.23
C ARG A 262 -5.52 4.42 -11.54
N ARG A 263 -6.29 4.97 -12.46
CA ARG A 263 -6.41 4.44 -13.83
C ARG A 263 -5.32 4.97 -14.76
N ASP A 264 -4.84 6.17 -14.52
CA ASP A 264 -3.74 6.81 -15.23
C ASP A 264 -2.42 6.42 -14.56
N VAL A 265 -1.72 5.44 -15.12
CA VAL A 265 -0.43 4.99 -14.57
C VAL A 265 0.73 5.55 -15.38
N VAL A 266 1.77 5.97 -14.67
CA VAL A 266 3.04 6.38 -15.24
C VAL A 266 4.19 5.74 -14.47
N PHE A 267 5.15 5.15 -15.20
CA PHE A 267 6.34 4.50 -14.63
C PHE A 267 7.49 4.57 -15.63
N GLY A 268 8.70 4.34 -15.16
CA GLY A 268 9.87 4.28 -16.03
C GLY A 268 10.01 2.94 -16.73
N THR A 269 10.52 2.93 -17.94
CA THR A 269 11.01 1.71 -18.58
C THR A 269 12.38 1.92 -19.21
N VAL A 270 13.16 0.84 -19.27
CA VAL A 270 14.46 0.86 -19.93
C VAL A 270 14.30 0.45 -21.40
N VAL A 271 14.85 1.25 -22.30
CA VAL A 271 14.93 0.96 -23.73
C VAL A 271 16.39 0.68 -24.12
N SER A 272 16.60 -0.13 -25.15
CA SER A 272 17.95 -0.56 -25.58
C SER A 272 18.84 0.59 -26.06
N GLY A 273 18.23 1.69 -26.56
CA GLY A 273 18.96 2.84 -27.09
C GLY A 273 19.86 2.55 -28.30
N ARG A 274 19.74 1.37 -28.91
CA ARG A 274 20.50 0.95 -30.10
C ARG A 274 19.64 1.21 -31.34
N PRO A 275 19.92 2.29 -32.10
CA PRO A 275 19.08 2.67 -33.24
C PRO A 275 19.35 1.80 -34.48
N ASP A 276 18.30 1.33 -35.13
CA ASP A 276 18.40 0.55 -36.38
C ASP A 276 19.10 1.30 -37.51
N GLN A 277 19.11 2.65 -37.47
CA GLN A 277 19.77 3.52 -38.44
C GLN A 277 21.30 3.52 -38.31
N LEU A 278 21.86 2.93 -37.25
CA LEU A 278 23.30 2.82 -37.03
C LEU A 278 23.76 1.37 -37.26
N PRO A 279 24.15 0.99 -38.51
CA PRO A 279 24.55 -0.37 -38.82
C PRO A 279 25.69 -0.87 -37.90
N GLY A 280 25.60 -2.08 -37.39
CA GLY A 280 26.59 -2.68 -36.49
C GLY A 280 26.50 -2.21 -35.03
N VAL A 281 25.48 -1.45 -34.67
CA VAL A 281 25.25 -1.00 -33.26
C VAL A 281 25.09 -2.16 -32.28
N GLU A 282 24.61 -3.30 -32.75
CA GLU A 282 24.41 -4.53 -31.97
C GLU A 282 25.74 -5.12 -31.47
N THR A 283 26.87 -4.85 -32.14
CA THR A 283 28.21 -5.33 -31.76
C THR A 283 29.06 -4.26 -31.05
N MET A 284 28.53 -3.06 -30.87
CA MET A 284 29.23 -1.99 -30.17
C MET A 284 29.20 -2.22 -28.66
N VAL A 285 30.31 -1.88 -27.98
CA VAL A 285 30.42 -1.89 -26.51
C VAL A 285 30.35 -0.44 -26.01
N GLY A 286 29.43 -0.16 -25.09
CA GLY A 286 29.20 1.18 -24.52
C GLY A 286 27.92 1.23 -23.69
N LEU A 287 27.51 2.42 -23.23
CA LEU A 287 26.24 2.66 -22.60
C LEU A 287 25.24 3.20 -23.61
N PHE A 288 24.30 2.37 -24.04
CA PHE A 288 23.27 2.73 -25.03
C PHE A 288 21.90 2.88 -24.38
N ILE A 289 21.59 2.08 -23.36
CA ILE A 289 20.28 2.09 -22.73
C ILE A 289 19.87 3.49 -22.26
N ASN A 290 18.57 3.75 -22.25
CA ASN A 290 17.99 4.94 -21.66
C ASN A 290 16.73 4.59 -20.86
N ALA A 291 16.42 5.39 -19.84
CA ALA A 291 15.18 5.30 -19.10
C ALA A 291 14.19 6.34 -19.64
N VAL A 292 12.98 5.88 -19.95
CA VAL A 292 11.92 6.73 -20.53
C VAL A 292 10.58 6.48 -19.84
N PRO A 293 9.67 7.48 -19.79
CA PRO A 293 8.33 7.30 -19.23
C PRO A 293 7.47 6.37 -20.09
N VAL A 294 6.69 5.53 -19.44
CA VAL A 294 5.53 4.84 -20.02
C VAL A 294 4.28 5.40 -19.37
N VAL A 295 3.30 5.78 -20.19
CA VAL A 295 1.99 6.25 -19.76
C VAL A 295 0.93 5.31 -20.29
N HIS A 296 0.04 4.84 -19.44
CA HIS A 296 -1.10 4.03 -19.84
C HIS A 296 -2.32 4.35 -19.00
N TYR A 297 -3.47 4.43 -19.66
CA TYR A 297 -4.75 4.52 -18.98
C TYR A 297 -5.39 3.12 -18.94
N VAL A 298 -5.47 2.52 -17.76
CA VAL A 298 -6.05 1.20 -17.54
C VAL A 298 -7.59 1.32 -17.57
N SER A 299 -8.16 1.17 -18.76
CA SER A 299 -9.60 1.30 -18.99
C SER A 299 -10.36 0.08 -18.46
N GLY A 300 -11.39 0.31 -17.64
CA GLY A 300 -12.30 -0.76 -17.20
C GLY A 300 -13.34 -1.19 -18.26
N THR A 301 -13.36 -0.52 -19.42
CA THR A 301 -14.38 -0.76 -20.47
C THR A 301 -13.79 -1.27 -21.79
N GLU A 302 -12.48 -1.18 -21.98
CA GLU A 302 -11.81 -1.65 -23.19
C GLU A 302 -11.18 -3.03 -22.93
N ALA A 303 -11.26 -3.90 -23.96
CA ALA A 303 -10.68 -5.23 -23.87
C ALA A 303 -9.16 -5.19 -23.64
N VAL A 304 -8.64 -6.12 -22.83
CA VAL A 304 -7.22 -6.26 -22.49
C VAL A 304 -6.34 -6.30 -23.75
N VAL A 305 -6.71 -7.05 -24.77
CA VAL A 305 -5.94 -7.17 -26.04
C VAL A 305 -5.83 -5.83 -26.75
N ALA A 306 -6.91 -5.04 -26.76
CA ALA A 306 -6.90 -3.70 -27.39
C ALA A 306 -5.93 -2.76 -26.67
N GLN A 307 -5.96 -2.76 -25.32
CA GLN A 307 -5.06 -1.96 -24.51
C GLN A 307 -3.59 -2.41 -24.65
N CYS A 308 -3.31 -3.71 -24.64
CA CYS A 308 -1.96 -4.25 -24.93
C CYS A 308 -1.45 -3.79 -26.30
N THR A 309 -2.32 -3.81 -27.34
CA THR A 309 -1.97 -3.35 -28.68
C THR A 309 -1.67 -1.85 -28.69
N GLN A 310 -2.43 -1.05 -27.95
CA GLN A 310 -2.19 0.39 -27.81
C GLN A 310 -0.84 0.65 -27.12
N VAL A 311 -0.57 -0.02 -26.00
CA VAL A 311 0.72 0.10 -25.28
C VAL A 311 1.88 -0.27 -26.19
N GLN A 312 1.80 -1.38 -26.91
CA GLN A 312 2.86 -1.80 -27.83
C GLN A 312 3.13 -0.78 -28.92
N ARG A 313 2.08 -0.25 -29.54
CA ARG A 313 2.19 0.78 -30.57
C ARG A 313 2.80 2.07 -30.03
N GLN A 314 2.34 2.54 -28.87
CA GLN A 314 2.87 3.73 -28.24
C GLN A 314 4.35 3.55 -27.84
N SER A 315 4.70 2.42 -27.22
CA SER A 315 6.09 2.11 -26.85
C SER A 315 7.00 2.04 -28.09
N SER A 316 6.50 1.51 -29.21
CA SER A 316 7.23 1.50 -30.46
C SER A 316 7.46 2.90 -31.02
N ALA A 317 6.42 3.75 -31.04
CA ALA A 317 6.54 5.14 -31.51
C ALA A 317 7.49 5.97 -30.63
N MET A 318 7.44 5.80 -29.31
CA MET A 318 8.30 6.53 -28.39
C MET A 318 9.76 6.06 -28.41
N ARG A 319 10.03 4.84 -28.93
CA ARG A 319 11.41 4.35 -29.14
C ARG A 319 12.19 5.20 -30.12
N ASP A 320 11.55 5.72 -31.16
CA ASP A 320 12.20 6.55 -32.18
C ASP A 320 12.69 7.90 -31.61
N VAL A 321 12.13 8.36 -30.51
CA VAL A 321 12.48 9.61 -29.82
C VAL A 321 13.08 9.38 -28.41
N SER A 322 13.50 8.16 -28.12
CA SER A 322 14.04 7.77 -26.80
C SER A 322 15.49 8.22 -26.55
N TYR A 323 16.04 9.03 -27.41
CA TYR A 323 17.39 9.59 -27.31
C TYR A 323 17.49 10.89 -26.49
N LEU A 324 16.40 11.32 -25.85
CA LEU A 324 16.43 12.41 -24.86
C LEU A 324 16.67 11.87 -23.45
N SER A 325 17.30 12.67 -22.60
CA SER A 325 17.43 12.28 -21.19
C SER A 325 16.10 12.41 -20.46
N LEU A 326 15.85 11.51 -19.49
CA LEU A 326 14.66 11.56 -18.65
C LEU A 326 14.57 12.91 -17.91
N SER A 327 15.68 13.45 -17.45
CA SER A 327 15.73 14.74 -16.77
C SER A 327 15.33 15.92 -17.67
N GLU A 328 15.62 15.85 -18.96
CA GLU A 328 15.19 16.86 -19.93
C GLU A 328 13.68 16.77 -20.16
N ILE A 329 13.15 15.56 -20.35
CA ILE A 329 11.71 15.30 -20.52
C ILE A 329 10.92 15.79 -19.29
N GLN A 330 11.37 15.44 -18.08
CA GLN A 330 10.72 15.83 -16.83
C GLN A 330 10.76 17.35 -16.59
N ARG A 331 11.87 17.99 -16.90
CA ARG A 331 12.02 19.45 -16.77
C ARG A 331 11.09 20.20 -17.70
N GLU A 332 10.95 19.78 -18.96
CA GLU A 332 10.03 20.40 -19.90
C GLU A 332 8.57 20.16 -19.51
N HIS A 333 8.25 18.99 -18.97
CA HIS A 333 6.93 18.72 -18.43
C HIS A 333 6.60 19.59 -17.19
N GLY A 334 7.60 20.06 -16.45
CA GLY A 334 7.47 21.08 -15.38
C GLY A 334 6.92 20.57 -14.05
N ARG A 335 6.78 19.26 -13.84
CA ARG A 335 6.22 18.65 -12.59
C ARG A 335 7.24 17.87 -11.75
N GLY A 336 8.53 18.00 -12.06
CA GLY A 336 9.57 17.22 -11.38
C GLY A 336 9.55 15.74 -11.76
N PRO A 337 9.96 14.84 -10.84
CA PRO A 337 9.93 13.40 -11.09
C PRO A 337 8.51 12.93 -11.38
N LEU A 338 8.31 12.18 -12.46
CA LEU A 338 7.01 11.68 -12.89
C LEU A 338 6.64 10.34 -12.23
N PHE A 339 7.65 9.58 -11.80
CA PHE A 339 7.50 8.24 -11.22
C PHE A 339 8.72 7.90 -10.35
N ASP A 340 8.55 6.90 -9.50
CA ASP A 340 9.60 6.31 -8.65
C ASP A 340 9.73 4.80 -8.83
N SER A 341 9.05 4.22 -9.82
CA SER A 341 9.17 2.80 -10.15
C SER A 341 9.70 2.59 -11.57
N LEU A 342 10.58 1.58 -11.73
CA LEU A 342 11.20 1.24 -13.00
C LEU A 342 10.81 -0.18 -13.45
N PHE A 343 10.46 -0.34 -14.70
CA PHE A 343 10.23 -1.62 -15.36
C PHE A 343 11.34 -1.92 -16.37
N VAL A 344 11.94 -3.10 -16.29
CA VAL A 344 12.99 -3.55 -17.20
C VAL A 344 12.60 -4.90 -17.77
N PHE A 345 12.54 -5.00 -19.10
CA PHE A 345 12.44 -6.29 -19.77
C PHE A 345 13.75 -6.57 -20.49
N GLU A 346 14.51 -7.53 -19.99
CA GLU A 346 15.82 -7.85 -20.54
C GLU A 346 15.69 -8.82 -21.73
N ASN A 347 16.03 -8.30 -22.91
CA ASN A 347 16.13 -9.06 -24.15
C ASN A 347 17.61 -9.18 -24.63
N ALA A 348 18.55 -8.79 -23.78
CA ALA A 348 19.96 -8.87 -24.14
C ALA A 348 20.33 -10.36 -24.32
N PRO A 349 21.29 -10.68 -25.20
CA PRO A 349 21.82 -12.05 -25.36
C PRO A 349 22.68 -12.46 -24.15
N ILE A 350 22.22 -12.07 -22.94
CA ILE A 350 22.90 -12.35 -21.68
C ILE A 350 22.98 -13.87 -21.48
N ASP A 351 21.92 -14.60 -21.84
CA ASP A 351 21.88 -16.06 -21.73
C ASP A 351 23.02 -16.74 -22.50
N ASP A 352 23.45 -16.19 -23.64
CA ASP A 352 24.60 -16.71 -24.38
C ASP A 352 25.95 -16.35 -23.72
N ALA A 353 26.04 -15.16 -23.12
CA ALA A 353 27.24 -14.69 -22.42
C ALA A 353 27.43 -15.34 -21.02
N ILE A 354 26.32 -15.69 -20.38
CA ILE A 354 26.33 -16.38 -19.05
C ILE A 354 26.28 -17.89 -19.17
N ARG A 355 26.31 -18.46 -20.38
CA ARG A 355 26.46 -19.91 -20.53
C ARG A 355 27.87 -20.35 -20.14
N PRO A 356 27.98 -21.51 -19.49
CA PRO A 356 29.27 -22.11 -19.25
C PRO A 356 30.08 -22.22 -20.54
N ALA A 357 31.27 -21.64 -20.57
CA ALA A 357 32.13 -21.67 -21.74
C ALA A 357 33.38 -22.49 -21.44
N THR A 358 33.74 -23.41 -22.33
CA THR A 358 34.96 -24.21 -22.25
C THR A 358 35.97 -23.69 -23.25
N THR A 359 37.20 -23.52 -22.81
CA THR A 359 38.33 -23.13 -23.68
C THR A 359 39.04 -24.38 -24.21
N PRO A 360 39.84 -24.28 -25.30
CA PRO A 360 40.56 -25.42 -25.88
C PRO A 360 41.56 -26.12 -24.93
N ASP A 361 42.08 -25.38 -23.96
CA ASP A 361 42.98 -25.86 -22.90
C ASP A 361 42.21 -26.54 -21.75
N GLY A 362 40.88 -26.57 -21.81
CA GLY A 362 40.01 -27.26 -20.85
C GLY A 362 39.53 -26.41 -19.67
N ALA A 363 39.85 -25.12 -19.63
CA ALA A 363 39.28 -24.24 -18.62
C ALA A 363 37.78 -24.02 -18.86
N GLN A 364 37.00 -24.08 -17.80
CA GLN A 364 35.56 -23.85 -17.80
C GLN A 364 35.26 -22.51 -17.10
N PHE A 365 34.58 -21.62 -17.80
CA PHE A 365 34.11 -20.34 -17.27
C PHE A 365 32.63 -20.50 -16.90
N LEU A 366 32.34 -20.42 -15.60
CA LEU A 366 31.02 -20.68 -15.03
C LEU A 366 30.50 -19.37 -14.41
N PRO A 367 29.60 -18.68 -15.07
CA PRO A 367 28.96 -17.49 -14.48
C PRO A 367 28.29 -17.83 -13.16
N VAL A 368 28.49 -16.99 -12.15
CA VAL A 368 27.96 -17.15 -10.78
C VAL A 368 26.90 -16.12 -10.48
N GLU A 369 27.22 -14.84 -10.75
CA GLU A 369 26.34 -13.74 -10.40
C GLU A 369 26.59 -12.54 -11.31
N MET A 370 25.50 -11.87 -11.69
CA MET A 370 25.55 -10.55 -12.28
C MET A 370 24.71 -9.60 -11.41
N GLU A 371 25.35 -8.59 -10.82
CA GLU A 371 24.66 -7.62 -9.96
C GLU A 371 24.72 -6.22 -10.59
N SER A 372 23.53 -5.65 -10.81
CA SER A 372 23.31 -4.26 -11.16
C SER A 372 22.19 -3.73 -10.28
N LEU A 373 22.28 -2.52 -9.76
CA LEU A 373 21.23 -1.90 -8.95
C LEU A 373 20.81 -0.57 -9.56
N THR A 374 19.63 -0.13 -9.20
CA THR A 374 19.09 1.18 -9.58
C THR A 374 18.86 2.04 -8.34
N HIS A 375 18.65 3.34 -8.52
CA HIS A 375 18.30 4.26 -7.45
C HIS A 375 16.77 4.29 -7.19
N TYR A 376 15.98 3.59 -8.00
CA TYR A 376 14.54 3.57 -7.84
C TYR A 376 14.14 2.74 -6.62
N PRO A 377 13.18 3.24 -5.81
CA PRO A 377 12.66 2.49 -4.66
C PRO A 377 12.08 1.13 -5.03
N LEU A 378 11.55 1.02 -6.25
CA LEU A 378 10.98 -0.20 -6.80
C LEU A 378 11.42 -0.40 -8.25
N THR A 379 12.03 -1.54 -8.53
CA THR A 379 12.37 -1.97 -9.88
C THR A 379 11.81 -3.36 -10.13
N VAL A 380 11.11 -3.51 -11.24
CA VAL A 380 10.60 -4.81 -11.74
C VAL A 380 11.45 -5.20 -12.94
N VAL A 381 12.21 -6.28 -12.82
CA VAL A 381 13.01 -6.82 -13.92
C VAL A 381 12.38 -8.13 -14.38
N SER A 382 12.27 -8.34 -15.68
CA SER A 382 11.76 -9.59 -16.22
C SER A 382 12.56 -10.05 -17.43
N HIS A 383 12.81 -11.34 -17.52
CA HIS A 383 13.45 -11.99 -18.67
C HIS A 383 13.08 -13.48 -18.71
N LEU A 384 13.38 -14.11 -19.83
CA LEU A 384 13.29 -15.57 -19.94
C LEU A 384 14.54 -16.21 -19.31
N ARG A 385 14.34 -17.17 -18.44
CA ARG A 385 15.36 -18.07 -17.92
C ARG A 385 15.02 -19.46 -18.46
N GLU A 386 15.73 -19.88 -19.49
CA GLU A 386 15.35 -21.07 -20.28
C GLU A 386 13.92 -20.94 -20.84
N ASP A 387 12.98 -21.78 -20.40
CA ASP A 387 11.58 -21.75 -20.81
C ASP A 387 10.64 -21.08 -19.79
N GLU A 388 11.17 -20.56 -18.70
CA GLU A 388 10.41 -19.92 -17.64
C GLU A 388 10.57 -18.39 -17.68
N LEU A 389 9.51 -17.65 -17.34
CA LEU A 389 9.59 -16.21 -17.23
C LEU A 389 9.94 -15.83 -15.79
N LEU A 390 11.13 -15.27 -15.61
CA LEU A 390 11.53 -14.68 -14.34
C LEU A 390 10.89 -13.31 -14.16
N VAL A 391 10.39 -13.05 -12.95
CA VAL A 391 10.02 -11.73 -12.43
C VAL A 391 10.85 -11.48 -11.20
N LEU A 392 11.79 -10.56 -11.27
CA LEU A 392 12.63 -10.11 -10.18
C LEU A 392 12.11 -8.77 -9.68
N ILE A 393 11.81 -8.69 -8.41
CA ILE A 393 11.43 -7.43 -7.74
C ILE A 393 12.61 -6.97 -6.88
N GLU A 394 13.12 -5.80 -7.20
CA GLU A 394 14.10 -5.08 -6.39
C GLU A 394 13.37 -3.95 -5.65
N ALA A 395 13.35 -3.98 -4.32
CA ALA A 395 12.60 -3.02 -3.53
C ALA A 395 13.38 -2.56 -2.30
N ILE A 396 13.31 -1.27 -1.99
CA ILE A 396 13.81 -0.70 -0.74
C ILE A 396 12.69 -0.88 0.30
N ALA A 397 12.89 -1.82 1.23
CA ALA A 397 11.87 -2.22 2.20
C ALA A 397 11.36 -1.04 3.04
N ASP A 398 12.24 -0.16 3.47
CA ASP A 398 11.88 1.02 4.27
C ASP A 398 11.03 2.04 3.49
N ALA A 399 11.17 2.07 2.17
CA ALA A 399 10.36 2.92 1.29
C ALA A 399 8.99 2.30 0.94
N LEU A 400 8.82 1.00 1.16
CA LEU A 400 7.60 0.24 0.86
C LEU A 400 7.17 -0.63 2.06
N PRO A 401 6.94 -0.03 3.25
CA PRO A 401 6.75 -0.78 4.49
C PRO A 401 5.49 -1.66 4.49
N TYR A 402 4.50 -1.35 3.65
CA TYR A 402 3.22 -2.06 3.58
C TYR A 402 3.08 -2.92 2.32
N LEU A 403 4.12 -3.02 1.49
CA LEU A 403 4.08 -3.72 0.22
C LEU A 403 5.33 -4.58 0.02
N PRO A 404 5.37 -5.80 0.57
CA PRO A 404 6.50 -6.71 0.42
C PRO A 404 6.80 -7.04 -1.04
N ALA A 405 8.08 -7.09 -1.41
CA ALA A 405 8.52 -7.39 -2.77
C ALA A 405 7.93 -8.72 -3.32
N ALA A 406 7.83 -9.75 -2.47
CA ALA A 406 7.24 -11.03 -2.85
C ALA A 406 5.76 -10.90 -3.26
N GLU A 407 4.99 -10.09 -2.55
CA GLU A 407 3.57 -9.87 -2.86
C GLU A 407 3.39 -9.13 -4.19
N ILE A 408 4.25 -8.14 -4.50
CA ILE A 408 4.24 -7.48 -5.81
C ILE A 408 4.44 -8.49 -6.92
N GLY A 409 5.46 -9.35 -6.79
CA GLY A 409 5.76 -10.40 -7.77
C GLY A 409 4.62 -11.41 -7.92
N GLU A 410 4.03 -11.88 -6.81
CA GLU A 410 2.87 -12.79 -6.84
C GLU A 410 1.67 -12.18 -7.56
N ARG A 411 1.37 -10.89 -7.33
CA ARG A 411 0.29 -10.17 -8.04
C ARG A 411 0.56 -10.12 -9.54
N MET A 412 1.79 -9.84 -9.94
CA MET A 412 2.17 -9.87 -11.36
C MET A 412 1.98 -11.27 -11.96
N LEU A 413 2.47 -12.34 -11.30
CA LEU A 413 2.28 -13.71 -11.77
C LEU A 413 0.80 -14.08 -11.85
N THR A 414 -0.03 -13.60 -10.91
CA THR A 414 -1.47 -13.83 -10.90
C THR A 414 -2.12 -13.22 -12.14
N VAL A 415 -1.80 -11.98 -12.49
CA VAL A 415 -2.30 -11.34 -13.72
C VAL A 415 -1.80 -12.09 -14.96
N LEU A 416 -0.50 -12.40 -15.05
CA LEU A 416 0.11 -13.06 -16.22
C LEU A 416 -0.52 -14.43 -16.51
N ARG A 417 -0.91 -15.20 -15.47
CA ARG A 417 -1.61 -16.48 -15.63
C ARG A 417 -3.01 -16.34 -16.21
N GLN A 418 -3.69 -15.22 -15.93
CA GLN A 418 -5.05 -14.97 -16.38
C GLN A 418 -5.13 -14.43 -17.82
N LEU A 419 -4.10 -13.71 -18.30
CA LEU A 419 -4.10 -13.11 -19.65
C LEU A 419 -4.46 -14.11 -20.77
N PRO A 420 -3.95 -15.34 -20.80
CA PRO A 420 -4.31 -16.32 -21.86
C PRO A 420 -5.79 -16.68 -21.93
N ASP A 421 -6.52 -16.55 -20.84
CA ASP A 421 -7.92 -16.97 -20.71
C ASP A 421 -8.90 -15.78 -20.68
N ILE A 422 -8.40 -14.52 -20.76
CA ILE A 422 -9.22 -13.32 -20.57
C ILE A 422 -10.24 -13.09 -21.70
N GLY A 423 -10.01 -13.64 -22.90
CA GLY A 423 -10.90 -13.43 -24.05
C GLY A 423 -11.10 -11.96 -24.39
N ASP A 424 -12.36 -11.52 -24.47
CA ASP A 424 -12.76 -10.14 -24.70
C ASP A 424 -12.87 -9.33 -23.37
N GLY A 425 -12.41 -9.89 -22.26
CA GLY A 425 -12.50 -9.28 -20.94
C GLY A 425 -11.65 -8.01 -20.82
N THR A 426 -12.02 -7.22 -19.82
CA THR A 426 -11.40 -5.93 -19.49
C THR A 426 -10.38 -6.09 -18.34
N PRO A 427 -9.54 -5.10 -18.04
CA PRO A 427 -8.68 -5.14 -16.86
C PRO A 427 -9.42 -5.29 -15.52
N ASP A 428 -10.71 -4.92 -15.47
CA ASP A 428 -11.50 -5.08 -14.27
C ASP A 428 -11.88 -6.54 -13.97
N ASP A 429 -11.79 -7.41 -14.97
CA ASP A 429 -11.98 -8.85 -14.83
C ASP A 429 -10.71 -9.58 -14.35
N LEU A 430 -9.57 -8.88 -14.29
CA LEU A 430 -8.30 -9.44 -13.81
C LEU A 430 -8.20 -9.33 -12.28
N ASP A 431 -7.98 -10.46 -11.62
CA ASP A 431 -7.72 -10.52 -10.19
C ASP A 431 -6.22 -10.35 -9.91
N ILE A 432 -5.87 -9.46 -8.97
CA ILE A 432 -4.49 -9.25 -8.52
C ILE A 432 -4.23 -9.83 -7.12
N ARG A 433 -5.25 -10.41 -6.48
CA ARG A 433 -5.11 -10.92 -5.11
C ARG A 433 -4.18 -12.12 -5.06
N THR A 434 -3.35 -12.18 -4.04
CA THR A 434 -2.49 -13.33 -3.78
C THR A 434 -3.30 -14.54 -3.28
N ALA A 435 -2.74 -15.74 -3.37
CA ALA A 435 -3.38 -16.94 -2.83
C ALA A 435 -3.66 -16.83 -1.32
N ALA A 436 -2.80 -16.12 -0.58
CA ALA A 436 -2.98 -15.86 0.85
C ALA A 436 -4.19 -14.95 1.10
N GLU A 437 -4.35 -13.88 0.32
CA GLU A 437 -5.50 -12.98 0.41
C GLU A 437 -6.80 -13.67 0.01
N LEU A 438 -6.80 -14.47 -1.06
CA LEU A 438 -7.98 -15.24 -1.46
C LEU A 438 -8.40 -16.22 -0.38
N LYS A 439 -7.44 -16.88 0.29
CA LYS A 439 -7.71 -17.76 1.43
C LYS A 439 -8.28 -16.99 2.60
N ALA A 440 -7.69 -15.85 2.95
CA ALA A 440 -8.19 -14.98 4.02
C ALA A 440 -9.60 -14.45 3.70
N HIS A 441 -9.84 -14.02 2.46
CA HIS A 441 -11.16 -13.58 1.99
C HIS A 441 -12.19 -14.72 2.04
N GLY A 442 -11.83 -15.92 1.61
CA GLY A 442 -12.67 -17.11 1.69
C GLY A 442 -13.06 -17.46 3.14
N LEU A 443 -12.12 -17.31 4.08
CA LEU A 443 -12.40 -17.50 5.51
C LEU A 443 -13.34 -16.41 6.08
N LEU A 444 -13.24 -15.17 5.60
CA LEU A 444 -14.15 -14.09 5.96
C LEU A 444 -15.53 -14.28 5.32
N ALA A 445 -15.60 -14.64 4.06
CA ALA A 445 -16.85 -14.90 3.34
C ALA A 445 -17.59 -16.16 3.86
N ALA A 446 -16.87 -17.14 4.40
CA ALA A 446 -17.46 -18.32 5.05
C ALA A 446 -18.11 -18.01 6.42
N ARG A 447 -17.86 -16.84 6.99
CA ARG A 447 -18.63 -16.32 8.12
C ARG A 447 -19.96 -15.79 7.56
N SER A 448 -20.98 -16.64 7.52
CA SER A 448 -22.34 -16.18 7.26
C SER A 448 -22.69 -15.07 8.24
N ALA A 449 -23.19 -13.95 7.76
CA ALA A 449 -23.78 -12.96 8.64
C ALA A 449 -24.81 -13.66 9.54
N PRO A 450 -24.79 -13.46 10.86
CA PRO A 450 -25.77 -14.08 11.71
C PRO A 450 -27.15 -13.60 11.29
N THR A 451 -28.05 -14.54 11.00
CA THR A 451 -29.46 -14.23 10.78
C THR A 451 -30.17 -14.31 12.12
N PHE A 452 -30.92 -13.26 12.42
CA PHE A 452 -31.70 -13.18 13.65
C PHE A 452 -33.17 -13.37 13.33
N ASP A 453 -33.84 -14.18 14.14
CA ASP A 453 -35.30 -14.37 14.18
C ASP A 453 -35.91 -13.62 15.39
N THR A 454 -35.19 -12.66 15.95
CA THR A 454 -35.50 -11.95 17.17
C THR A 454 -35.21 -10.46 17.03
N THR A 455 -35.75 -9.64 17.92
CA THR A 455 -35.53 -8.19 17.98
C THR A 455 -34.64 -7.82 19.15
N VAL A 456 -34.17 -6.55 19.17
CA VAL A 456 -33.38 -5.99 20.28
C VAL A 456 -34.11 -6.11 21.61
N TRP A 457 -35.43 -5.83 21.62
CA TRP A 457 -36.23 -5.95 22.82
C TRP A 457 -36.30 -7.40 23.32
N GLU A 458 -36.59 -8.36 22.47
CA GLU A 458 -36.67 -9.78 22.87
C GLU A 458 -35.32 -10.32 23.33
N MET A 459 -34.23 -9.84 22.78
CA MET A 459 -32.89 -10.18 23.25
C MET A 459 -32.65 -9.62 24.65
N PHE A 460 -33.07 -8.38 24.91
CA PHE A 460 -33.03 -7.78 26.24
C PHE A 460 -33.91 -8.57 27.22
N GLU A 461 -35.14 -8.99 26.86
CA GLU A 461 -36.00 -9.84 27.72
C GLU A 461 -35.34 -11.18 28.07
N ARG A 462 -34.66 -11.83 27.14
CA ARG A 462 -33.88 -13.05 27.40
C ARG A 462 -32.80 -12.80 28.45
N GLN A 463 -32.14 -11.66 28.36
CA GLN A 463 -31.10 -11.28 29.33
C GLN A 463 -31.71 -10.97 30.71
N VAL A 464 -32.87 -10.32 30.78
CA VAL A 464 -33.61 -10.08 32.01
C VAL A 464 -33.96 -11.42 32.68
N GLN A 465 -34.41 -12.40 31.90
CA GLN A 465 -34.72 -13.76 32.45
C GLN A 465 -33.47 -14.46 32.96
N ALA A 466 -32.31 -14.25 32.32
CA ALA A 466 -31.06 -14.88 32.72
C ALA A 466 -30.45 -14.28 34.03
N THR A 467 -30.55 -12.95 34.22
CA THR A 467 -29.93 -12.24 35.33
C THR A 467 -30.82 -11.12 35.89
N PRO A 468 -32.04 -11.43 36.42
CA PRO A 468 -33.01 -10.40 36.79
C PRO A 468 -32.51 -9.43 37.90
N ASP A 469 -31.74 -9.95 38.85
CA ASP A 469 -31.27 -9.20 40.01
C ASP A 469 -29.92 -8.48 39.78
N ALA A 470 -29.28 -8.72 38.65
CA ALA A 470 -28.03 -8.00 38.27
C ALA A 470 -28.34 -6.52 37.99
N VAL A 471 -27.39 -5.65 38.33
CA VAL A 471 -27.51 -4.22 37.96
C VAL A 471 -27.36 -4.05 36.46
N ALA A 472 -28.36 -3.45 35.84
CA ALA A 472 -28.36 -3.15 34.39
C ALA A 472 -27.93 -1.72 34.13
N LEU A 473 -28.36 -0.76 34.95
CA LEU A 473 -28.14 0.66 34.74
C LEU A 473 -27.78 1.34 36.05
N THR A 474 -26.71 2.09 36.08
CA THR A 474 -26.37 3.08 37.06
C THR A 474 -26.37 4.47 36.40
N ALA A 475 -27.15 5.39 36.91
CA ALA A 475 -27.26 6.75 36.42
C ALA A 475 -26.64 7.77 37.38
N ALA A 476 -26.53 9.03 36.94
CA ALA A 476 -26.03 10.14 37.75
C ALA A 476 -26.71 10.20 39.12
N GLY A 477 -25.99 10.60 40.16
CA GLY A 477 -26.47 10.59 41.54
C GLY A 477 -26.55 9.22 42.17
N GLY A 478 -26.02 8.15 41.56
CA GLY A 478 -25.94 6.80 42.08
C GLY A 478 -27.27 6.03 42.02
N VAL A 479 -28.23 6.46 41.21
CA VAL A 479 -29.50 5.75 40.98
C VAL A 479 -29.22 4.44 40.23
N ARG A 480 -29.61 3.32 40.79
CA ARG A 480 -29.34 1.98 40.23
C ARG A 480 -30.66 1.25 39.94
N HIS A 481 -30.67 0.57 38.79
CA HIS A 481 -31.76 -0.32 38.41
C HIS A 481 -31.21 -1.71 38.07
N THR A 482 -31.87 -2.74 38.60
CA THR A 482 -31.64 -4.11 38.19
C THR A 482 -32.24 -4.33 36.77
N TYR A 483 -31.88 -5.44 36.15
CA TYR A 483 -32.49 -5.84 34.87
C TYR A 483 -34.03 -5.97 34.98
N ALA A 484 -34.52 -6.57 36.06
CA ALA A 484 -35.95 -6.72 36.32
C ALA A 484 -36.65 -5.36 36.51
N GLU A 485 -36.07 -4.43 37.25
CA GLU A 485 -36.63 -3.10 37.49
C GLU A 485 -36.64 -2.26 36.23
N LEU A 486 -35.55 -2.25 35.45
CA LEU A 486 -35.46 -1.55 34.19
C LEU A 486 -36.48 -2.08 33.16
N HIS A 487 -36.61 -3.41 33.06
CA HIS A 487 -37.61 -4.08 32.24
C HIS A 487 -39.04 -3.69 32.64
N ALA A 488 -39.38 -3.79 33.91
CA ALA A 488 -40.71 -3.46 34.40
C ALA A 488 -41.10 -1.99 34.12
N ARG A 489 -40.17 -1.05 34.26
CA ARG A 489 -40.39 0.36 33.91
C ARG A 489 -40.61 0.55 32.42
N ALA A 490 -39.77 -0.09 31.58
CA ALA A 490 -39.91 -0.05 30.14
C ALA A 490 -41.25 -0.65 29.64
N CYS A 491 -41.67 -1.79 30.22
CA CYS A 491 -42.97 -2.43 29.91
C CYS A 491 -44.17 -1.56 30.27
N ARG A 492 -44.15 -0.89 31.41
CA ARG A 492 -45.23 0.01 31.80
C ARG A 492 -45.34 1.18 30.82
N LEU A 493 -44.22 1.78 30.46
CA LEU A 493 -44.20 2.84 29.46
C LEU A 493 -44.69 2.30 28.08
N ALA A 494 -44.24 1.12 27.67
CA ALA A 494 -44.71 0.49 26.41
C ALA A 494 -46.20 0.28 26.41
N GLY A 495 -46.79 -0.13 27.53
CA GLY A 495 -48.27 -0.24 27.66
C GLY A 495 -49.00 1.09 27.49
N GLU A 496 -48.43 2.20 27.97
CA GLU A 496 -48.96 3.55 27.73
C GLU A 496 -48.82 3.97 26.28
N LEU A 497 -47.64 3.71 25.69
CA LEU A 497 -47.38 4.00 24.28
C LEU A 497 -48.32 3.25 23.32
N ALA A 498 -48.63 2.01 23.63
CA ALA A 498 -49.60 1.21 22.85
C ALA A 498 -51.01 1.82 22.84
N GLU A 499 -51.47 2.40 23.95
CA GLU A 499 -52.73 3.14 24.00
C GLU A 499 -52.72 4.42 23.15
N HIS A 500 -51.53 4.99 22.94
CA HIS A 500 -51.33 6.10 22.03
C HIS A 500 -51.10 5.66 20.57
N GLY A 501 -51.29 4.36 20.26
CA GLY A 501 -51.18 3.81 18.90
C GLY A 501 -49.76 3.53 18.46
N VAL A 502 -48.76 3.51 19.36
CA VAL A 502 -47.37 3.14 19.02
C VAL A 502 -47.31 1.63 18.82
N GLY A 503 -46.74 1.25 17.69
CA GLY A 503 -46.52 -0.15 17.27
C GLY A 503 -45.46 -0.23 16.18
N PRO A 504 -45.41 -1.35 15.44
CA PRO A 504 -44.43 -1.56 14.37
C PRO A 504 -44.37 -0.39 13.39
N GLU A 505 -43.16 0.02 13.03
CA GLU A 505 -42.83 1.15 12.13
C GLU A 505 -43.34 2.52 12.60
N THR A 506 -43.82 2.65 13.84
CA THR A 506 -44.20 3.93 14.43
C THR A 506 -42.99 4.66 15.01
N VAL A 507 -42.71 5.86 14.50
CA VAL A 507 -41.60 6.69 15.01
C VAL A 507 -42.10 7.50 16.21
N VAL A 508 -41.33 7.45 17.30
CA VAL A 508 -41.56 8.20 18.55
C VAL A 508 -40.37 9.10 18.85
N ALA A 509 -40.60 10.40 18.87
CA ALA A 509 -39.53 11.36 19.25
C ALA A 509 -39.24 11.34 20.74
N LEU A 510 -37.97 11.27 21.12
CA LEU A 510 -37.52 11.37 22.51
C LEU A 510 -36.85 12.72 22.71
N VAL A 511 -37.61 13.69 23.23
CA VAL A 511 -37.15 15.05 23.55
C VAL A 511 -36.94 15.13 25.06
N LEU A 512 -35.91 14.42 25.51
CA LEU A 512 -35.62 14.21 26.93
C LEU A 512 -34.15 14.61 27.23
N PRO A 513 -33.91 15.18 28.42
CA PRO A 513 -32.55 15.31 28.91
C PRO A 513 -31.95 13.92 29.12
N ARG A 514 -30.64 13.87 29.11
CA ARG A 514 -29.91 12.63 29.35
C ARG A 514 -30.07 12.18 30.79
N SER A 515 -30.81 11.12 31.02
CA SER A 515 -31.17 10.58 32.31
C SER A 515 -31.59 9.09 32.22
N GLU A 516 -31.82 8.44 33.35
CA GLU A 516 -32.39 7.08 33.33
C GLU A 516 -33.75 7.00 32.63
N ARG A 517 -34.52 8.11 32.63
CA ARG A 517 -35.80 8.17 31.90
C ARG A 517 -35.63 8.06 30.38
N SER A 518 -34.57 8.63 29.86
CA SER A 518 -34.27 8.51 28.43
C SER A 518 -33.93 7.06 28.02
N ILE A 519 -33.22 6.31 28.84
CA ILE A 519 -32.96 4.88 28.61
C ILE A 519 -34.25 4.05 28.75
N VAL A 520 -35.07 4.32 29.76
CA VAL A 520 -36.39 3.69 29.88
C VAL A 520 -37.29 4.01 28.71
N ALA A 521 -37.24 5.23 28.17
CA ALA A 521 -38.01 5.62 26.99
C ALA A 521 -37.55 4.88 25.72
N ILE A 522 -36.25 4.76 25.47
CA ILE A 522 -35.69 3.96 24.37
C ILE A 522 -36.20 2.51 24.45
N LEU A 523 -36.02 1.87 25.60
CA LEU A 523 -36.47 0.49 25.81
C LEU A 523 -37.99 0.35 25.75
N GLY A 524 -38.76 1.33 26.25
CA GLY A 524 -40.22 1.35 26.19
C GLY A 524 -40.76 1.45 24.76
N VAL A 525 -40.13 2.26 23.90
CA VAL A 525 -40.49 2.36 22.47
C VAL A 525 -40.21 1.04 21.75
N LEU A 526 -39.03 0.43 21.99
CA LEU A 526 -38.69 -0.88 21.43
C LEU A 526 -39.63 -1.99 21.92
N ALA A 527 -40.01 -1.94 23.20
CA ALA A 527 -40.98 -2.86 23.79
C ALA A 527 -42.39 -2.71 23.16
N ALA A 528 -42.79 -1.52 22.78
CA ALA A 528 -44.02 -1.28 22.06
C ALA A 528 -43.94 -1.66 20.55
N GLY A 529 -42.73 -2.03 20.05
CA GLY A 529 -42.46 -2.36 18.65
C GLY A 529 -42.20 -1.16 17.75
N GLY A 530 -42.08 0.06 18.33
CA GLY A 530 -41.81 1.29 17.60
C GLY A 530 -40.32 1.55 17.38
N ALA A 531 -40.04 2.61 16.59
CA ALA A 531 -38.70 3.15 16.39
C ALA A 531 -38.51 4.47 17.15
N TYR A 532 -37.44 4.63 17.91
CA TYR A 532 -37.20 5.89 18.60
C TYR A 532 -36.41 6.90 17.75
N LEU A 533 -36.72 8.17 17.91
CA LEU A 533 -36.03 9.32 17.32
C LEU A 533 -35.46 10.17 18.45
N PRO A 534 -34.17 10.10 18.77
CA PRO A 534 -33.60 10.93 19.82
C PRO A 534 -33.38 12.36 19.33
N VAL A 535 -33.84 13.32 20.10
CA VAL A 535 -33.70 14.75 19.83
C VAL A 535 -32.98 15.40 21.00
N ASP A 536 -31.82 15.97 20.76
CA ASP A 536 -31.05 16.68 21.79
C ASP A 536 -31.75 17.99 22.18
N VAL A 537 -32.09 18.11 23.43
CA VAL A 537 -32.80 19.29 24.00
C VAL A 537 -32.00 20.57 23.95
N THR A 538 -30.70 20.51 23.67
CA THR A 538 -29.81 21.68 23.52
C THR A 538 -29.77 22.21 22.09
N LEU A 539 -30.41 21.54 21.14
CA LEU A 539 -30.48 22.00 19.74
C LEU A 539 -31.33 23.27 19.60
N PRO A 540 -30.99 24.17 18.66
CA PRO A 540 -31.86 25.30 18.34
C PRO A 540 -33.24 24.83 17.85
N SER A 541 -34.32 25.54 18.24
CA SER A 541 -35.71 25.16 17.93
C SER A 541 -35.93 24.91 16.42
N ALA A 542 -35.37 25.73 15.55
CA ALA A 542 -35.47 25.56 14.09
C ALA A 542 -34.88 24.22 13.61
N ARG A 543 -33.84 23.71 14.29
CA ARG A 543 -33.26 22.40 13.98
C ARG A 543 -34.15 21.27 14.45
N VAL A 544 -34.71 21.38 15.66
CA VAL A 544 -35.68 20.41 16.19
C VAL A 544 -36.91 20.34 15.27
N GLU A 545 -37.46 21.50 14.87
CA GLU A 545 -38.60 21.56 13.92
C GLU A 545 -38.27 20.88 12.60
N SER A 546 -37.07 21.06 12.06
CA SER A 546 -36.68 20.41 10.81
C SER A 546 -36.60 18.90 10.96
N ILE A 547 -36.04 18.38 12.05
CA ILE A 547 -35.96 16.95 12.37
C ILE A 547 -37.37 16.34 12.53
N VAL A 548 -38.19 16.97 13.35
CA VAL A 548 -39.57 16.51 13.63
C VAL A 548 -40.43 16.52 12.35
N ARG A 549 -40.32 17.55 11.52
CA ARG A 549 -41.03 17.64 10.26
C ARG A 549 -40.63 16.54 9.26
N GLN A 550 -39.33 16.23 9.16
CA GLN A 550 -38.82 15.20 8.25
C GLN A 550 -39.17 13.78 8.73
N ALA A 551 -39.02 13.51 10.02
CA ALA A 551 -39.26 12.20 10.59
C ALA A 551 -40.75 11.93 10.81
N SER A 552 -41.59 12.96 10.90
CA SER A 552 -43.04 12.86 11.13
C SER A 552 -43.45 11.88 12.25
N PRO A 553 -42.90 12.04 13.48
CA PRO A 553 -43.18 11.13 14.57
C PRO A 553 -44.66 11.17 14.96
N ALA A 554 -45.23 10.01 15.32
CA ALA A 554 -46.62 9.90 15.73
C ALA A 554 -46.82 10.44 17.17
N LEU A 555 -45.79 10.39 18.00
CA LEU A 555 -45.83 10.84 19.38
C LEU A 555 -44.45 11.40 19.75
N ALA A 556 -44.37 12.34 20.69
CA ALA A 556 -43.15 12.76 21.31
C ALA A 556 -43.19 12.51 22.84
N ILE A 557 -42.20 11.86 23.34
CA ILE A 557 -41.94 11.70 24.78
C ILE A 557 -41.07 12.84 25.25
N THR A 558 -41.48 13.57 26.29
CA THR A 558 -40.80 14.77 26.74
C THR A 558 -40.89 14.93 28.29
N GLU A 559 -40.34 15.98 28.82
CA GLU A 559 -40.64 16.57 30.14
C GLU A 559 -41.25 17.97 29.92
N ALA A 560 -41.94 18.48 30.92
CA ALA A 560 -42.70 19.75 30.85
C ALA A 560 -41.85 20.91 30.34
N ASP A 561 -40.60 20.99 30.80
CA ASP A 561 -39.65 22.05 30.43
C ASP A 561 -39.25 22.05 28.93
N TYR A 562 -39.35 20.90 28.26
CA TYR A 562 -38.94 20.71 26.89
C TYR A 562 -40.09 20.55 25.90
N SER A 563 -41.34 20.53 26.39
CA SER A 563 -42.52 20.31 25.57
C SER A 563 -42.70 21.35 24.45
N GLN A 564 -42.25 22.57 24.67
CA GLN A 564 -42.32 23.65 23.67
C GLN A 564 -41.38 23.41 22.46
N LEU A 565 -40.33 22.61 22.61
CA LEU A 565 -39.40 22.30 21.50
C LEU A 565 -40.06 21.48 20.38
N VAL A 566 -41.05 20.68 20.72
CA VAL A 566 -41.79 19.83 19.76
C VAL A 566 -42.84 20.60 18.95
N GLY A 567 -43.30 21.74 19.47
CA GLY A 567 -44.40 22.47 18.91
C GLY A 567 -45.74 21.78 19.15
N THR A 568 -46.81 22.25 18.47
CA THR A 568 -48.19 21.73 18.63
C THR A 568 -48.60 20.69 17.58
N ALA A 569 -47.68 20.38 16.64
CA ALA A 569 -48.00 19.50 15.52
C ALA A 569 -47.94 18.00 15.87
N VAL A 570 -47.24 17.64 16.93
CA VAL A 570 -47.05 16.25 17.39
C VAL A 570 -47.66 16.11 18.78
N PRO A 571 -48.48 15.07 19.03
CA PRO A 571 -48.95 14.76 20.38
C PRO A 571 -47.77 14.51 21.32
N THR A 572 -47.88 14.97 22.56
CA THR A 572 -46.79 14.84 23.56
C THR A 572 -47.22 14.06 24.78
N LEU A 573 -46.34 13.20 25.28
CA LEU A 573 -46.42 12.51 26.56
C LEU A 573 -45.31 13.03 27.47
N ALA A 574 -45.66 13.86 28.49
CA ALA A 574 -44.70 14.37 29.44
C ALA A 574 -44.50 13.40 30.59
N LEU A 575 -43.28 12.89 30.77
CA LEU A 575 -42.97 11.85 31.80
C LEU A 575 -42.93 12.40 33.23
N ASP A 576 -43.01 13.70 33.42
CA ASP A 576 -43.08 14.39 34.71
C ASP A 576 -44.50 14.96 35.00
N ASP A 577 -45.45 14.83 34.07
CA ASP A 577 -46.83 15.15 34.33
C ASP A 577 -47.46 14.13 35.32
N PRO A 578 -48.03 14.58 36.44
CA PRO A 578 -48.62 13.68 37.43
C PRO A 578 -49.67 12.71 36.88
N ALA A 579 -50.51 13.16 35.92
CA ALA A 579 -51.50 12.30 35.29
C ALA A 579 -50.87 11.20 34.42
N ALA A 580 -49.82 11.54 33.67
CA ALA A 580 -49.06 10.56 32.89
C ALA A 580 -48.32 9.57 33.77
N VAL A 581 -47.67 10.05 34.85
CA VAL A 581 -46.99 9.20 35.83
C VAL A 581 -47.98 8.20 36.46
N ASP A 582 -49.18 8.65 36.86
CA ASP A 582 -50.21 7.80 37.44
C ASP A 582 -50.73 6.79 36.41
N SER A 583 -50.99 7.20 35.16
CA SER A 583 -51.39 6.30 34.08
C SER A 583 -50.35 5.20 33.82
N ILE A 584 -49.08 5.58 33.63
CA ILE A 584 -47.98 4.65 33.37
C ILE A 584 -47.79 3.67 34.54
N SER A 585 -47.95 4.14 35.81
CA SER A 585 -47.78 3.30 36.99
C SER A 585 -48.77 2.17 37.08
N ARG A 586 -49.96 2.35 36.51
CA ARG A 586 -51.05 1.35 36.50
C ARG A 586 -50.92 0.35 35.34
N ARG A 587 -50.06 0.56 34.37
CA ARG A 587 -49.84 -0.36 33.27
C ARG A 587 -49.14 -1.65 33.73
N SER A 588 -49.35 -2.69 32.94
CA SER A 588 -48.70 -4.00 33.17
C SER A 588 -47.18 -3.87 33.12
N ALA A 589 -46.48 -4.60 33.98
CA ALA A 589 -45.06 -4.79 33.92
C ALA A 589 -44.62 -5.84 32.87
N ALA A 590 -45.56 -6.35 32.06
CA ALA A 590 -45.29 -7.19 30.89
C ALA A 590 -45.43 -6.36 29.62
N ALA A 591 -44.57 -6.60 28.63
CA ALA A 591 -44.62 -5.91 27.34
C ALA A 591 -45.95 -6.20 26.61
N PRO A 592 -46.48 -5.23 25.82
CA PRO A 592 -47.60 -5.48 24.96
C PRO A 592 -47.27 -6.52 23.90
N THR A 593 -48.31 -7.32 23.52
CA THR A 593 -48.18 -8.32 22.46
C THR A 593 -48.23 -7.61 21.10
N VAL A 594 -47.14 -7.57 20.41
CA VAL A 594 -47.03 -6.98 19.04
C VAL A 594 -46.23 -7.93 18.15
N ASP A 595 -46.51 -7.87 16.83
CA ASP A 595 -45.75 -8.63 15.82
C ASP A 595 -44.42 -7.92 15.57
N ARG A 596 -43.36 -8.35 16.29
CA ARG A 596 -42.00 -7.82 16.17
C ARG A 596 -41.20 -8.65 15.19
N ARG A 597 -40.49 -7.97 14.29
CA ARG A 597 -39.63 -8.61 13.28
C ARG A 597 -38.27 -7.94 13.24
N PRO A 598 -37.19 -8.70 12.93
CA PRO A 598 -35.83 -8.18 12.87
C PRO A 598 -35.66 -7.04 11.85
N GLU A 599 -36.41 -7.06 10.75
CA GLU A 599 -36.32 -6.07 9.67
C GLU A 599 -36.98 -4.74 10.02
N GLN A 600 -37.80 -4.70 11.08
CA GLN A 600 -38.47 -3.47 11.52
C GLN A 600 -37.49 -2.46 12.08
N SER A 601 -37.84 -1.18 11.91
CA SER A 601 -37.06 -0.05 12.40
C SER A 601 -36.89 -0.08 13.92
N ALA A 602 -35.69 0.15 14.41
CA ALA A 602 -35.39 0.31 15.85
C ALA A 602 -35.19 1.78 16.21
N TYR A 603 -34.56 2.55 15.31
CA TYR A 603 -34.28 3.96 15.53
C TYR A 603 -34.27 4.78 14.21
N VAL A 604 -34.39 6.08 14.37
CA VAL A 604 -34.10 7.08 13.33
C VAL A 604 -33.13 8.10 13.92
N ILE A 605 -31.90 8.16 13.40
CA ILE A 605 -30.87 9.10 13.86
C ILE A 605 -30.51 10.07 12.75
N PHE A 606 -30.48 11.37 13.06
CA PHE A 606 -30.18 12.41 12.09
C PHE A 606 -28.71 12.77 12.07
N THR A 607 -28.10 12.76 10.88
CA THR A 607 -26.73 13.17 10.63
C THR A 607 -26.68 14.50 9.89
N SER A 608 -25.54 15.22 9.95
CA SER A 608 -25.30 16.42 9.16
C SER A 608 -25.12 16.03 7.69
N GLY A 609 -26.10 16.36 6.84
CA GLY A 609 -26.02 16.13 5.41
C GLY A 609 -24.97 17.01 4.72
N SER A 610 -24.33 16.52 3.66
CA SER A 610 -23.39 17.28 2.81
C SER A 610 -24.02 18.50 2.13
N THR A 611 -25.37 18.54 2.06
CA THR A 611 -26.18 19.64 1.50
C THR A 611 -26.62 20.67 2.55
N GLY A 612 -26.22 20.52 3.83
CA GLY A 612 -26.63 21.37 4.95
C GLY A 612 -27.97 21.00 5.60
N GLU A 613 -28.84 20.24 4.93
CA GLU A 613 -30.06 19.69 5.52
C GLU A 613 -29.76 18.37 6.25
N PRO A 614 -30.37 18.15 7.45
CA PRO A 614 -30.21 16.88 8.16
C PRO A 614 -30.76 15.70 7.38
N LYS A 615 -30.09 14.55 7.46
CA LYS A 615 -30.56 13.29 6.88
C LYS A 615 -30.85 12.30 7.99
N GLY A 616 -32.07 11.74 8.01
CA GLY A 616 -32.45 10.68 8.94
C GLY A 616 -31.99 9.32 8.43
N VAL A 617 -31.20 8.62 9.24
CA VAL A 617 -30.78 7.23 8.99
C VAL A 617 -31.65 6.30 9.82
N VAL A 618 -32.27 5.33 9.17
CA VAL A 618 -33.13 4.33 9.80
C VAL A 618 -32.29 3.09 10.09
N GLY A 619 -32.15 2.73 11.36
CA GLY A 619 -31.53 1.50 11.80
C GLY A 619 -32.57 0.42 12.13
N THR A 620 -32.39 -0.81 11.64
CA THR A 620 -33.29 -1.93 11.92
C THR A 620 -32.85 -2.73 13.15
N ASN A 621 -33.74 -3.52 13.73
CA ASN A 621 -33.40 -4.45 14.82
C ASN A 621 -32.32 -5.45 14.38
N ALA A 622 -32.42 -6.00 13.17
CA ALA A 622 -31.43 -6.92 12.61
C ALA A 622 -30.04 -6.29 12.50
N ALA A 623 -29.95 -5.03 12.09
CA ALA A 623 -28.69 -4.31 11.98
C ALA A 623 -28.02 -4.10 13.35
N VAL A 624 -28.80 -3.69 14.37
CA VAL A 624 -28.30 -3.54 15.74
C VAL A 624 -27.86 -4.89 16.32
N LEU A 625 -28.60 -5.97 16.08
CA LEU A 625 -28.22 -7.31 16.54
C LEU A 625 -26.99 -7.87 15.82
N SER A 626 -26.80 -7.54 14.52
CA SER A 626 -25.60 -7.90 13.79
C SER A 626 -24.36 -7.19 14.35
N TYR A 627 -24.50 -5.90 14.63
CA TYR A 627 -23.48 -5.12 15.35
C TYR A 627 -23.18 -5.73 16.73
N PHE A 628 -24.23 -6.00 17.52
CA PHE A 628 -24.08 -6.64 18.83
C PHE A 628 -23.31 -7.96 18.77
N ALA A 629 -23.64 -8.84 17.83
CA ALA A 629 -23.01 -10.15 17.72
C ALA A 629 -21.51 -10.05 17.44
N ASP A 630 -21.09 -9.16 16.53
CA ASP A 630 -19.67 -8.93 16.25
C ASP A 630 -18.94 -8.28 17.43
N HIS A 631 -19.56 -7.27 18.05
CA HIS A 631 -18.99 -6.56 19.20
C HIS A 631 -18.85 -7.49 20.42
N ALA A 632 -19.84 -8.31 20.70
CA ALA A 632 -19.80 -9.29 21.77
C ALA A 632 -18.70 -10.34 21.58
N GLU A 633 -18.51 -10.80 20.34
CA GLU A 633 -17.45 -11.78 20.00
C GLU A 633 -16.06 -11.16 20.14
N ARG A 634 -15.84 -9.97 19.58
CA ARG A 634 -14.52 -9.35 19.50
C ARG A 634 -14.09 -8.65 20.77
N VAL A 635 -15.03 -7.99 21.45
CA VAL A 635 -14.71 -7.09 22.58
C VAL A 635 -15.16 -7.71 23.89
N TYR A 636 -16.47 -8.00 24.07
CA TYR A 636 -16.99 -8.42 25.38
C TYR A 636 -16.48 -9.78 25.83
N ARG A 637 -16.39 -10.77 24.94
CA ARG A 637 -15.90 -12.11 25.29
C ARG A 637 -14.46 -12.06 25.83
N ALA A 638 -13.59 -11.33 25.12
CA ALA A 638 -12.20 -11.20 25.52
C ALA A 638 -12.06 -10.44 26.85
N ALA A 639 -12.82 -9.35 27.02
CA ALA A 639 -12.81 -8.56 28.25
C ALA A 639 -13.38 -9.34 29.45
N ARG A 640 -14.49 -10.06 29.24
CA ARG A 640 -15.08 -10.93 30.27
C ARG A 640 -14.14 -12.06 30.69
N ALA A 641 -13.43 -12.67 29.74
CA ALA A 641 -12.44 -13.70 30.05
C ALA A 641 -11.29 -13.15 30.91
N ARG A 642 -10.86 -11.92 30.68
CA ARG A 642 -9.83 -11.24 31.47
C ARG A 642 -10.31 -10.87 32.89
N LEU A 643 -11.56 -10.40 33.02
CA LEU A 643 -12.12 -9.90 34.28
C LEU A 643 -12.77 -10.97 35.14
N GLY A 644 -13.21 -12.11 34.56
CA GLY A 644 -13.95 -13.16 35.23
C GLY A 644 -15.39 -12.78 35.65
N ARG A 645 -15.91 -11.64 35.17
CA ARG A 645 -17.24 -11.10 35.45
C ARG A 645 -17.77 -10.24 34.32
N PRO A 646 -19.08 -9.91 34.28
CA PRO A 646 -19.62 -8.89 33.41
C PRO A 646 -18.92 -7.53 33.57
N LEU A 647 -18.90 -6.74 32.51
CA LEU A 647 -18.27 -5.41 32.46
C LEU A 647 -19.21 -4.34 33.06
N ARG A 648 -18.58 -3.27 33.55
CA ARG A 648 -19.20 -1.97 33.79
C ARG A 648 -18.78 -1.04 32.65
N ILE A 649 -19.74 -0.60 31.84
CA ILE A 649 -19.50 0.11 30.60
C ILE A 649 -19.90 1.57 30.76
N ALA A 650 -18.97 2.50 30.49
CA ALA A 650 -19.30 3.92 30.45
C ALA A 650 -20.22 4.23 29.26
N HIS A 651 -21.37 4.82 29.52
CA HIS A 651 -22.16 5.43 28.46
C HIS A 651 -21.90 6.94 28.48
N ALA A 652 -20.98 7.37 27.60
CA ALA A 652 -20.54 8.76 27.46
C ALA A 652 -20.78 9.34 26.04
N TRP A 653 -21.66 8.70 25.25
CA TRP A 653 -22.09 9.18 23.94
C TRP A 653 -23.42 9.93 24.01
N SER A 654 -23.60 10.99 23.21
CA SER A 654 -24.92 11.60 23.04
C SER A 654 -25.91 10.57 22.48
N LEU A 655 -27.14 10.53 23.00
CA LEU A 655 -28.18 9.64 22.54
C LEU A 655 -28.61 9.93 21.09
N SER A 656 -28.31 11.14 20.58
CA SER A 656 -28.58 11.54 19.19
C SER A 656 -27.53 11.07 18.18
N PHE A 657 -26.51 10.31 18.63
CA PHE A 657 -25.54 9.63 17.78
C PHE A 657 -25.72 8.12 17.89
N ASP A 658 -25.50 7.43 16.78
CA ASP A 658 -25.59 5.96 16.72
C ASP A 658 -24.53 5.26 17.59
N ALA A 659 -23.37 5.91 17.84
CA ALA A 659 -22.36 5.46 18.79
C ALA A 659 -22.92 5.25 20.22
N SER A 660 -24.10 5.84 20.56
CA SER A 660 -24.80 5.54 21.82
C SER A 660 -25.19 4.06 21.95
N TRP A 661 -25.29 3.33 20.82
CA TRP A 661 -25.52 1.89 20.85
C TRP A 661 -24.29 1.08 21.32
N GLN A 662 -23.07 1.60 21.24
CA GLN A 662 -21.87 0.88 21.70
C GLN A 662 -22.02 0.42 23.17
N PRO A 663 -22.30 1.29 24.13
CA PRO A 663 -22.59 0.84 25.50
C PRO A 663 -23.96 0.18 25.63
N MET A 664 -24.99 0.61 24.86
CA MET A 664 -26.36 0.10 25.00
C MET A 664 -26.48 -1.39 24.68
N VAL A 665 -25.74 -1.92 23.72
CA VAL A 665 -25.77 -3.36 23.40
C VAL A 665 -25.19 -4.22 24.53
N GLY A 666 -24.46 -3.63 25.48
CA GLY A 666 -24.03 -4.30 26.71
C GLY A 666 -25.19 -4.84 27.55
N LEU A 667 -26.37 -4.20 27.47
CA LEU A 667 -27.61 -4.70 28.13
C LEU A 667 -28.10 -6.04 27.54
N LEU A 668 -27.69 -6.38 26.31
CA LEU A 668 -28.05 -7.63 25.65
C LEU A 668 -27.18 -8.82 26.10
N ASP A 669 -26.05 -8.55 26.79
CA ASP A 669 -25.06 -9.55 27.25
C ASP A 669 -24.81 -9.52 28.76
N GLY A 670 -25.69 -8.90 29.54
CA GLY A 670 -25.64 -8.94 31.01
C GLY A 670 -24.62 -7.98 31.65
N HIS A 671 -24.19 -6.95 30.90
CA HIS A 671 -23.30 -5.91 31.41
C HIS A 671 -24.06 -4.79 32.13
N GLU A 672 -23.37 -4.07 33.03
CA GLU A 672 -23.88 -2.86 33.69
C GLU A 672 -23.49 -1.62 32.85
N ILE A 673 -24.47 -0.78 32.52
CA ILE A 673 -24.25 0.51 31.88
C ILE A 673 -24.19 1.60 32.98
N HIS A 674 -23.15 2.41 32.93
CA HIS A 674 -23.01 3.60 33.74
C HIS A 674 -23.28 4.84 32.90
N LEU A 675 -24.44 5.42 33.05
CA LEU A 675 -24.90 6.57 32.28
C LEU A 675 -24.39 7.87 32.94
N PHE A 676 -23.42 8.51 32.30
CA PHE A 676 -22.93 9.85 32.69
C PHE A 676 -23.90 10.91 32.22
N ASP A 677 -24.09 11.97 33.00
CA ASP A 677 -24.94 13.11 32.61
C ASP A 677 -24.22 14.06 31.62
N ALA A 678 -24.95 15.07 31.16
CA ALA A 678 -24.42 16.00 30.17
C ALA A 678 -23.29 16.92 30.71
N GLU A 679 -23.23 17.17 32.01
CA GLU A 679 -22.17 17.95 32.64
C GLU A 679 -20.90 17.13 32.82
N GLU A 680 -21.05 15.88 33.33
CA GLU A 680 -19.95 14.92 33.45
C GLU A 680 -19.27 14.65 32.10
N MET A 681 -20.05 14.48 31.03
CA MET A 681 -19.52 14.23 29.69
C MET A 681 -18.74 15.41 29.07
N ARG A 682 -18.98 16.64 29.49
CA ARG A 682 -18.31 17.85 28.97
C ARG A 682 -17.03 18.22 29.70
N ASP A 683 -16.79 17.60 30.85
CA ASP A 683 -15.67 17.87 31.74
C ASP A 683 -14.83 16.59 31.91
N ALA A 684 -13.62 16.61 31.38
CA ALA A 684 -12.76 15.44 31.40
C ALA A 684 -12.38 14.99 32.82
N ASP A 685 -12.18 15.94 33.74
CA ASP A 685 -11.83 15.61 35.14
C ASP A 685 -13.00 14.97 35.84
N ARG A 686 -14.23 15.48 35.68
CA ARG A 686 -15.46 14.89 36.26
C ARG A 686 -15.75 13.51 35.65
N LEU A 687 -15.55 13.33 34.33
CA LEU A 687 -15.77 12.06 33.67
C LEU A 687 -14.79 11.01 34.18
N VAL A 688 -13.51 11.36 34.36
CA VAL A 688 -12.48 10.47 34.91
C VAL A 688 -12.77 10.17 36.37
N GLU A 689 -13.20 11.14 37.20
CA GLU A 689 -13.63 10.91 38.57
C GLU A 689 -14.82 9.94 38.64
N GLY A 690 -15.83 10.12 37.80
CA GLY A 690 -16.98 9.23 37.70
C GLY A 690 -16.61 7.83 37.22
N ILE A 691 -15.67 7.68 36.30
CA ILE A 691 -15.09 6.41 35.85
C ILE A 691 -14.42 5.69 37.05
N ALA A 692 -13.65 6.42 37.83
CA ALA A 692 -12.97 5.88 39.02
C ALA A 692 -13.98 5.41 40.10
N ILE A 693 -14.95 6.27 40.43
CA ILE A 693 -16.00 5.97 41.42
C ILE A 693 -16.85 4.78 40.97
N GLY A 694 -17.27 4.78 39.69
CA GLY A 694 -18.06 3.71 39.11
C GLY A 694 -17.30 2.41 38.88
N GLN A 695 -15.97 2.42 39.04
CA GLN A 695 -15.08 1.30 38.72
C GLN A 695 -15.35 0.77 37.32
N ILE A 696 -15.35 1.65 36.35
CA ILE A 696 -15.66 1.37 34.96
C ILE A 696 -14.57 0.50 34.34
N ASP A 697 -14.97 -0.51 33.60
CA ASP A 697 -14.06 -1.45 32.93
C ASP A 697 -13.82 -1.08 31.47
N MET A 698 -14.81 -0.44 30.82
CA MET A 698 -14.80 -0.12 29.40
C MET A 698 -15.33 1.28 29.13
N ILE A 699 -14.66 2.01 28.25
CA ILE A 699 -15.14 3.26 27.66
C ILE A 699 -14.93 3.26 26.15
N ASP A 700 -15.95 3.76 25.45
CA ASP A 700 -15.90 4.10 24.02
C ASP A 700 -15.89 5.63 23.89
N THR A 701 -14.95 6.18 23.11
CA THR A 701 -14.82 7.63 22.99
C THR A 701 -14.13 8.03 21.67
N THR A 702 -14.02 9.33 21.40
CA THR A 702 -13.25 9.80 20.23
C THR A 702 -11.75 9.91 20.55
N PRO A 703 -10.86 9.81 19.54
CA PRO A 703 -9.43 10.07 19.73
C PRO A 703 -9.12 11.41 20.40
N SER A 704 -9.82 12.48 20.05
CA SER A 704 -9.63 13.81 20.63
C SER A 704 -10.06 13.87 22.11
N MET A 705 -11.18 13.24 22.47
CA MET A 705 -11.63 13.14 23.86
C MET A 705 -10.69 12.25 24.68
N PHE A 706 -10.21 11.13 24.12
CA PHE A 706 -9.24 10.27 24.79
C PHE A 706 -7.97 11.03 25.21
N VAL A 707 -7.45 11.95 24.36
CA VAL A 707 -6.29 12.77 24.71
C VAL A 707 -6.59 13.63 25.95
N GLN A 708 -7.79 14.20 26.06
CA GLN A 708 -8.21 14.99 27.22
C GLN A 708 -8.38 14.12 28.47
N LEU A 709 -9.05 12.99 28.35
CA LEU A 709 -9.24 12.03 29.43
C LEU A 709 -7.92 11.45 29.94
N SER A 710 -6.99 11.17 29.03
CA SER A 710 -5.64 10.70 29.38
C SER A 710 -4.86 11.76 30.17
N ALA A 711 -4.98 13.04 29.78
CA ALA A 711 -4.39 14.15 30.51
C ALA A 711 -5.02 14.34 31.89
N ALA A 712 -6.32 14.02 32.04
CA ALA A 712 -7.05 14.03 33.33
C ALA A 712 -6.81 12.77 34.19
N GLY A 713 -5.94 11.85 33.78
CA GLY A 713 -5.56 10.66 34.55
C GLY A 713 -6.39 9.40 34.26
N LEU A 714 -7.10 9.30 33.14
CA LEU A 714 -7.90 8.11 32.81
C LEU A 714 -7.11 6.80 32.92
N LEU A 715 -5.84 6.81 32.52
CA LEU A 715 -4.99 5.62 32.49
C LEU A 715 -4.44 5.22 33.86
N ASP A 716 -4.61 6.05 34.88
CA ASP A 716 -4.23 5.76 36.26
C ASP A 716 -5.25 4.86 36.96
N HIS A 717 -6.40 4.60 36.31
CA HIS A 717 -7.49 3.79 36.81
C HIS A 717 -7.54 2.39 36.15
N ASN A 718 -8.30 1.45 36.74
CA ASN A 718 -8.39 0.06 36.30
C ASN A 718 -9.28 -0.13 35.06
N LEU A 719 -9.09 0.70 34.05
CA LEU A 719 -9.75 0.52 32.76
C LEU A 719 -9.19 -0.73 32.06
N SER A 720 -10.05 -1.59 31.55
CA SER A 720 -9.67 -2.83 30.86
C SER A 720 -9.78 -2.73 29.34
N VAL A 721 -10.77 -1.97 28.88
CA VAL A 721 -11.09 -1.81 27.44
C VAL A 721 -11.22 -0.35 27.10
N LEU A 722 -10.54 0.05 26.03
CA LEU A 722 -10.64 1.37 25.43
C LEU A 722 -10.99 1.19 23.94
N ALA A 723 -12.13 1.70 23.53
CA ALA A 723 -12.49 1.75 22.11
C ALA A 723 -12.49 3.20 21.62
N LEU A 724 -11.90 3.44 20.45
CA LEU A 724 -11.75 4.77 19.85
C LEU A 724 -12.37 4.79 18.47
N GLY A 725 -13.31 5.71 18.26
CA GLY A 725 -14.01 5.83 16.96
C GLY A 725 -14.44 7.27 16.65
N GLY A 726 -15.03 7.46 15.47
CA GLY A 726 -15.59 8.72 15.03
C GLY A 726 -14.61 9.75 14.48
N GLU A 727 -13.29 9.57 14.69
CA GLU A 727 -12.22 10.43 14.21
C GLU A 727 -11.01 9.61 13.77
N ALA A 728 -10.15 10.16 12.90
CA ALA A 728 -8.91 9.52 12.50
C ALA A 728 -7.87 9.54 13.63
N ILE A 729 -7.21 8.40 13.85
CA ILE A 729 -6.09 8.28 14.80
C ILE A 729 -4.81 8.64 14.06
N ASN A 730 -4.09 9.68 14.50
CA ASN A 730 -2.79 10.02 13.92
C ASN A 730 -1.68 9.06 14.39
N THR A 731 -0.55 9.06 13.67
CA THR A 731 0.57 8.11 13.92
C THR A 731 1.11 8.21 15.35
N GLY A 732 1.29 9.42 15.90
CA GLY A 732 1.81 9.60 17.25
C GLY A 732 0.88 9.03 18.32
N LEU A 733 -0.43 9.24 18.18
CA LEU A 733 -1.43 8.65 19.07
C LEU A 733 -1.49 7.13 18.90
N TRP A 734 -1.36 6.63 17.67
CA TRP A 734 -1.34 5.20 17.39
C TRP A 734 -0.19 4.50 18.12
N ASP A 735 1.02 5.07 18.07
CA ASP A 735 2.18 4.53 18.77
C ASP A 735 2.02 4.54 20.29
N GLN A 736 1.39 5.59 20.84
CA GLN A 736 1.04 5.66 22.26
C GLN A 736 0.05 4.54 22.65
N LEU A 737 -1.00 4.33 21.85
CA LEU A 737 -2.02 3.33 22.10
C LEU A 737 -1.47 1.90 22.10
N ARG A 738 -0.53 1.59 21.19
CA ARG A 738 0.15 0.28 21.13
C ARG A 738 0.96 -0.05 22.39
N GLY A 739 1.39 0.95 23.13
CA GLY A 739 2.13 0.79 24.39
C GLY A 739 1.24 0.55 25.62
N LEU A 740 -0.07 0.61 25.49
CA LEU A 740 -1.00 0.48 26.63
C LEU A 740 -1.19 -0.98 27.06
N SER A 741 -1.46 -1.17 28.35
CA SER A 741 -1.79 -2.49 28.91
C SER A 741 -3.27 -2.86 28.74
N GLN A 742 -4.10 -1.92 28.38
CA GLN A 742 -5.53 -2.06 28.11
C GLN A 742 -5.74 -2.79 26.76
N MET A 743 -6.91 -3.40 26.61
CA MET A 743 -7.38 -3.87 25.30
C MET A 743 -7.86 -2.65 24.54
N VAL A 744 -7.12 -2.26 23.51
CA VAL A 744 -7.44 -1.08 22.70
C VAL A 744 -8.00 -1.48 21.36
N TYR A 745 -9.09 -0.84 20.95
CA TYR A 745 -9.76 -1.05 19.66
C TYR A 745 -9.88 0.26 18.91
N ASN A 746 -9.59 0.21 17.61
CA ASN A 746 -9.92 1.26 16.67
C ASN A 746 -11.21 0.90 15.94
N CYS A 747 -12.22 1.74 16.09
CA CYS A 747 -13.58 1.51 15.60
C CYS A 747 -13.90 2.53 14.49
N TYR A 748 -14.42 2.05 13.36
CA TYR A 748 -14.86 2.89 12.26
C TYR A 748 -16.18 2.42 11.69
N GLY A 749 -17.10 3.34 11.48
CA GLY A 749 -18.35 3.11 10.76
C GLY A 749 -19.12 4.40 10.53
N PRO A 750 -19.72 4.61 9.35
CA PRO A 750 -20.72 5.65 9.16
C PRO A 750 -22.05 5.19 9.75
N THR A 751 -22.91 6.13 10.10
CA THR A 751 -24.25 5.83 10.71
C THR A 751 -25.10 4.90 9.83
N GLU A 752 -24.96 4.98 8.51
CA GLU A 752 -25.63 4.10 7.54
C GLU A 752 -25.21 2.61 7.64
N MET A 753 -24.08 2.34 8.31
CA MET A 753 -23.56 0.97 8.56
C MET A 753 -23.81 0.49 9.98
N THR A 754 -24.64 1.19 10.75
CA THR A 754 -25.02 0.86 12.14
C THR A 754 -23.81 0.77 13.06
N VAL A 755 -23.33 1.94 13.51
CA VAL A 755 -22.28 2.18 14.49
C VAL A 755 -20.88 1.83 13.96
N GLU A 756 -20.58 0.56 13.70
CA GLU A 756 -19.24 0.09 13.34
C GLU A 756 -19.26 -0.89 12.16
N ALA A 757 -18.49 -0.58 11.14
CA ALA A 757 -18.20 -1.47 10.02
C ALA A 757 -16.85 -2.19 10.18
N VAL A 758 -15.93 -1.61 10.93
CA VAL A 758 -14.60 -2.14 11.21
C VAL A 758 -14.25 -1.97 12.69
N VAL A 759 -13.82 -3.05 13.31
CA VAL A 759 -13.24 -3.07 14.66
C VAL A 759 -11.88 -3.76 14.57
N ALA A 760 -10.82 -3.03 14.85
CA ALA A 760 -9.45 -3.53 14.80
C ALA A 760 -8.78 -3.38 16.17
N ALA A 761 -8.14 -4.44 16.67
CA ALA A 761 -7.26 -4.33 17.82
C ALA A 761 -5.99 -3.54 17.44
N VAL A 762 -5.59 -2.64 18.36
CA VAL A 762 -4.42 -1.77 18.16
C VAL A 762 -3.15 -2.43 18.70
#